data_f22858c38eec2cd19daa300a824238fe
#
_entry.id   f22858c38eec2cd19daa300a824238fe
#
_cell.length_a   1.000
_cell.length_b   1.000
_cell.length_c   1.000
_cell.angle_alpha   90.00
_cell.angle_beta   90.00
_cell.angle_gamma   90.00
#
_symmetry.space_group_name_H-M   'P 1'
#
loop_
_entity.id
_entity.type
_entity.pdbx_description
1 polymer ?
#
loop_
_entity_poly.entity_id
_entity_poly.type
_entity_poly.pdbx_seq_one_letter_code
_entity_poly.pdbx_strand_id
1 'polypeptide(L)'
;MAWYPRWIGVVVTLTIAGTRLLEAADTPPSAVDFARDVQPILSDFCYHCHGPDPGSRKGGLRLDQRDAALAGGKSGLPAITPGAPDQSELIARIFSTDPEEVMPSPESHRTLSEEQKQVVKRWIEEGALWKDHWAFIAPIRPSLPAPPASGNSPIDAFIEARLAQSAIQPSPEADRRTLLRRVTLDLTGLPPTPEAIDAFLADRRPDAYERVVDALLASPQHGERWARPWLDVARYADSNGYSVDAPRQIWKYRDWVVSALNRDLPYDQFVIEQLAGDLLPNATRDQRVATGFNRNTQINQEGGIDPEQFRVESVNDRVGTFGSAFLGLTLACAQCHDHKFDPISQREYYQLYAFFNQTVDDGHGSSKPGGVLEFPDETRSDTSASPEVETARFELYSYLESRDPAHVSWRPEITPAVLAQLKPEMQHNVMQPWAQLTAGQRRQLYGYFVRDDAEYNRRLEKLTALERSQNRVVTTLIMSELSEPRTTHLFIKGDFTRPGEVVSPGTPAILPPLRPAGPRVTRLDLARWLFDPAQPLPARVFVNRVWQVYFGRGLVETENDFGLQGSRPSHPELLDWLATDFAESGWSMKALHRKIVTSSTYRRSSTARPDLSEKDPLNLLLSHQIRLRLDAEWIRDVGLAASGLLVQRLGGPPVFPPQPDNVMGLGQVNRAWLTSEGDDRHRRALYTHHWRATPHPAAAVFDAPDSFSACTRRVRSNTPLQALTLLNDRQFFEFAQALGARLQHAAATDDERLQTGFRLCVSRAPTAPELGRLRRLLAELRLPAESGQAASESEVWTTVGRVLLNLDETLNRS
;
A
#
# COMPACT_ATOMS: atom_id res chain seq x y z
N MET A 1 0.29 12.98 -62.39
CA MET A 1 1.51 13.27 -63.11
C MET A 1 2.68 12.82 -62.31
N ALA A 2 3.37 11.81 -62.85
CA ALA A 2 4.45 11.08 -62.19
C ALA A 2 5.78 11.83 -62.25
N TRP A 3 6.58 11.72 -61.19
CA TRP A 3 8.06 11.90 -61.30
C TRP A 3 8.74 10.98 -60.31
N TYR A 4 9.40 9.93 -60.80
CA TYR A 4 10.45 9.13 -60.15
C TYR A 4 11.83 9.60 -60.65
N PRO A 5 12.85 9.65 -59.78
CA PRO A 5 14.23 9.61 -60.26
C PRO A 5 14.87 8.24 -60.02
N ARG A 6 15.63 7.82 -61.07
CA ARG A 6 16.42 6.59 -61.20
C ARG A 6 17.64 6.60 -60.25
N TRP A 7 17.88 5.49 -59.60
CA TRP A 7 19.12 5.21 -58.91
C TRP A 7 20.08 4.48 -59.84
N ILE A 8 21.31 5.02 -59.97
CA ILE A 8 22.45 4.42 -60.64
C ILE A 8 23.16 3.52 -59.66
N GLY A 9 23.31 2.23 -59.99
CA GLY A 9 24.08 1.27 -59.20
C GLY A 9 25.58 1.47 -59.34
N VAL A 10 26.29 1.55 -58.25
CA VAL A 10 27.74 1.40 -58.15
C VAL A 10 28.04 0.02 -57.58
N VAL A 11 28.60 -0.86 -58.37
CA VAL A 11 29.16 -2.16 -57.92
C VAL A 11 30.49 -1.91 -57.28
N VAL A 12 30.60 -2.11 -55.98
CA VAL A 12 31.89 -2.15 -55.26
C VAL A 12 32.24 -3.60 -55.00
N THR A 13 33.27 -4.10 -55.64
CA THR A 13 33.85 -5.42 -55.41
C THR A 13 34.65 -5.39 -54.11
N LEU A 14 34.14 -6.04 -53.04
CA LEU A 14 34.85 -6.22 -51.79
C LEU A 14 35.62 -7.55 -51.83
N THR A 15 36.90 -7.44 -51.74
CA THR A 15 37.85 -8.53 -51.52
C THR A 15 37.68 -9.07 -50.09
N ILE A 16 37.30 -10.33 -49.97
CA ILE A 16 37.15 -11.04 -48.67
C ILE A 16 38.56 -11.37 -48.19
N ALA A 17 39.06 -10.63 -47.21
CA ALA A 17 40.20 -11.06 -46.39
C ALA A 17 39.63 -11.94 -45.26
N GLY A 18 40.08 -13.20 -45.20
CA GLY A 18 39.63 -14.16 -44.24
C GLY A 18 39.97 -13.75 -42.79
N THR A 19 38.96 -13.34 -42.03
CA THR A 19 39.05 -13.30 -40.58
C THR A 19 38.63 -14.65 -40.02
N ARG A 20 39.56 -15.31 -39.33
CA ARG A 20 39.28 -16.49 -38.50
C ARG A 20 38.21 -16.07 -37.50
N LEU A 21 37.06 -16.72 -37.54
CA LEU A 21 36.10 -16.78 -36.44
C LEU A 21 36.89 -17.36 -35.27
N LEU A 22 37.14 -16.55 -34.23
CA LEU A 22 37.44 -17.05 -32.92
C LEU A 22 36.13 -17.75 -32.45
N GLU A 23 36.17 -19.06 -32.37
CA GLU A 23 35.20 -19.85 -31.65
C GLU A 23 35.10 -19.27 -30.23
N ALA A 24 33.93 -18.80 -29.89
CA ALA A 24 33.58 -18.45 -28.52
C ALA A 24 33.88 -19.70 -27.68
N ALA A 25 34.79 -19.60 -26.75
CA ALA A 25 35.06 -20.66 -25.80
C ALA A 25 33.74 -20.96 -25.09
N ASP A 26 33.21 -22.17 -25.30
CA ASP A 26 32.06 -22.73 -24.57
C ASP A 26 32.38 -22.63 -23.07
N THR A 27 31.84 -21.63 -22.42
CA THR A 27 31.70 -21.65 -20.96
C THR A 27 30.87 -22.88 -20.65
N PRO A 28 31.33 -23.83 -19.79
CA PRO A 28 30.54 -25.02 -19.51
C PRO A 28 29.17 -24.55 -19.01
N PRO A 29 28.09 -25.11 -19.57
CA PRO A 29 26.75 -24.71 -19.19
C PRO A 29 26.61 -24.87 -17.66
N SER A 30 26.20 -23.81 -16.98
CA SER A 30 25.98 -23.84 -15.53
C SER A 30 25.08 -25.03 -15.19
N ALA A 31 25.37 -25.73 -14.07
CA ALA A 31 24.55 -26.85 -13.59
C ALA A 31 23.07 -26.46 -13.56
N VAL A 32 22.19 -27.41 -13.93
CA VAL A 32 20.74 -27.18 -13.95
C VAL A 32 20.25 -27.04 -12.51
N ASP A 33 19.62 -25.94 -12.22
CA ASP A 33 19.01 -25.70 -10.90
C ASP A 33 17.54 -26.11 -10.93
N PHE A 34 17.13 -27.01 -10.02
CA PHE A 34 15.78 -27.56 -9.98
C PHE A 34 14.71 -26.47 -9.90
N ALA A 35 14.82 -25.57 -8.94
CA ALA A 35 13.83 -24.54 -8.69
C ALA A 35 13.77 -23.47 -9.81
N ARG A 36 14.89 -23.24 -10.52
CA ARG A 36 14.97 -22.27 -11.63
C ARG A 36 14.50 -22.85 -12.95
N ASP A 37 14.99 -24.01 -13.30
CA ASP A 37 15.01 -24.48 -14.68
C ASP A 37 14.00 -25.61 -14.88
N VAL A 38 13.73 -26.43 -13.85
CA VAL A 38 12.94 -27.66 -13.94
C VAL A 38 11.57 -27.51 -13.34
N GLN A 39 11.49 -26.98 -12.13
CA GLN A 39 10.22 -26.87 -11.39
C GLN A 39 9.15 -26.06 -12.13
N PRO A 40 9.45 -24.93 -12.81
CA PRO A 40 8.47 -24.22 -13.65
C PRO A 40 7.95 -25.10 -14.79
N ILE A 41 8.83 -25.89 -15.42
CA ILE A 41 8.42 -26.82 -16.49
C ILE A 41 7.47 -27.87 -15.94
N LEU A 42 7.82 -28.51 -14.81
CA LEU A 42 6.95 -29.51 -14.19
C LEU A 42 5.62 -28.91 -13.73
N SER A 43 5.65 -27.70 -13.16
CA SER A 43 4.46 -26.98 -12.71
C SER A 43 3.51 -26.69 -13.87
N ASP A 44 4.01 -26.15 -14.95
CA ASP A 44 3.16 -25.72 -16.06
C ASP A 44 2.62 -26.89 -16.89
N PHE A 45 3.40 -27.96 -17.05
CA PHE A 45 3.08 -29.01 -17.99
C PHE A 45 2.65 -30.33 -17.33
N CYS A 46 3.03 -30.56 -16.06
CA CYS A 46 2.85 -31.90 -15.43
C CYS A 46 1.95 -31.88 -14.18
N TYR A 47 2.06 -30.83 -13.28
CA TYR A 47 1.40 -30.87 -11.98
C TYR A 47 -0.13 -30.85 -12.04
N HIS A 48 -0.74 -30.37 -13.13
CA HIS A 48 -2.18 -30.50 -13.29
C HIS A 48 -2.69 -31.94 -13.17
N CYS A 49 -1.94 -32.89 -13.74
CA CYS A 49 -2.29 -34.31 -13.71
C CYS A 49 -1.38 -35.15 -12.80
N HIS A 50 -0.22 -34.63 -12.39
CA HIS A 50 0.77 -35.38 -11.58
C HIS A 50 1.25 -34.49 -10.40
N GLY A 51 0.36 -33.73 -9.82
CA GLY A 51 0.61 -32.77 -8.75
C GLY A 51 -0.20 -33.00 -7.47
N PRO A 52 -0.34 -31.98 -6.62
CA PRO A 52 -0.93 -32.09 -5.29
C PRO A 52 -2.42 -32.43 -5.30
N ASP A 53 -3.21 -31.99 -6.30
CA ASP A 53 -4.65 -32.17 -6.33
C ASP A 53 -5.07 -33.64 -6.54
N PRO A 54 -5.68 -34.34 -5.56
CA PRO A 54 -6.14 -35.72 -5.69
C PRO A 54 -7.24 -35.89 -6.74
N GLY A 55 -8.04 -34.84 -6.99
CA GLY A 55 -9.20 -34.88 -7.89
C GLY A 55 -8.80 -34.95 -9.36
N SER A 56 -7.68 -34.35 -9.73
CA SER A 56 -7.15 -34.31 -11.10
C SER A 56 -6.02 -35.30 -11.34
N ARG A 57 -5.50 -35.96 -10.28
CA ARG A 57 -4.30 -36.79 -10.33
C ARG A 57 -4.50 -38.04 -11.17
N LYS A 58 -3.64 -38.22 -12.17
CA LYS A 58 -3.60 -39.38 -13.06
C LYS A 58 -2.47 -40.33 -12.67
N GLY A 59 -2.68 -41.63 -12.88
CA GLY A 59 -1.68 -42.67 -12.64
C GLY A 59 -1.16 -42.76 -11.18
N GLY A 60 -1.74 -42.04 -10.24
CA GLY A 60 -1.25 -41.94 -8.85
C GLY A 60 0.13 -41.32 -8.70
N LEU A 61 0.70 -40.73 -9.76
CA LEU A 61 2.03 -40.12 -9.78
C LEU A 61 2.03 -38.72 -9.19
N ARG A 62 3.07 -38.40 -8.40
CA ARG A 62 3.35 -37.09 -7.77
C ARG A 62 4.73 -36.63 -8.23
N LEU A 63 4.78 -35.75 -9.22
CA LEU A 63 6.04 -35.10 -9.67
C LEU A 63 6.39 -33.83 -8.88
N ASP A 64 5.53 -33.41 -8.01
CA ASP A 64 5.76 -32.32 -7.06
C ASP A 64 6.43 -32.77 -5.75
N GLN A 65 6.57 -34.08 -5.56
CA GLN A 65 7.25 -34.69 -4.40
C GLN A 65 8.39 -35.57 -4.85
N ARG A 66 9.61 -35.30 -4.35
CA ARG A 66 10.80 -36.06 -4.72
C ARG A 66 10.64 -37.56 -4.55
N ASP A 67 10.30 -37.97 -3.34
CA ASP A 67 10.25 -39.42 -3.02
C ASP A 67 9.16 -40.14 -3.82
N ALA A 68 8.05 -39.51 -4.10
CA ALA A 68 7.00 -40.06 -4.94
C ALA A 68 7.41 -40.12 -6.43
N ALA A 69 8.14 -39.12 -6.91
CA ALA A 69 8.67 -39.15 -8.29
C ALA A 69 9.74 -40.25 -8.48
N LEU A 70 10.57 -40.47 -7.46
CA LEU A 70 11.54 -41.58 -7.47
C LEU A 70 10.88 -42.97 -7.35
N ALA A 71 9.78 -43.08 -6.58
CA ALA A 71 9.04 -44.33 -6.41
C ALA A 71 8.17 -44.67 -7.63
N GLY A 72 7.76 -43.66 -8.40
CA GLY A 72 6.84 -43.79 -9.53
C GLY A 72 5.38 -43.88 -9.15
N GLY A 73 4.51 -44.04 -10.18
CA GLY A 73 3.08 -44.12 -10.02
C GLY A 73 2.56 -45.58 -10.03
N LYS A 74 1.30 -45.76 -10.49
CA LYS A 74 0.69 -47.07 -10.58
C LYS A 74 1.41 -48.05 -11.53
N SER A 75 2.25 -47.56 -12.43
CA SER A 75 3.08 -48.40 -13.32
C SER A 75 4.14 -49.21 -12.56
N GLY A 76 4.51 -48.75 -11.36
CA GLY A 76 5.62 -49.33 -10.58
C GLY A 76 7.01 -49.00 -11.14
N LEU A 77 7.09 -48.17 -12.20
CA LEU A 77 8.35 -47.72 -12.77
C LEU A 77 8.72 -46.36 -12.15
N PRO A 78 10.00 -46.11 -11.80
CA PRO A 78 10.46 -44.79 -11.35
C PRO A 78 10.21 -43.74 -12.44
N ALA A 79 9.49 -42.68 -12.09
CA ALA A 79 9.36 -41.55 -13.02
C ALA A 79 10.69 -40.84 -13.24
N ILE A 80 11.54 -40.79 -12.24
CA ILE A 80 12.87 -40.18 -12.26
C ILE A 80 13.86 -41.16 -11.63
N THR A 81 14.93 -41.47 -12.35
CA THR A 81 16.09 -42.22 -11.85
C THR A 81 17.30 -41.28 -11.90
N PRO A 82 17.81 -40.79 -10.75
CA PRO A 82 18.90 -39.84 -10.70
C PRO A 82 20.16 -40.34 -11.41
N GLY A 83 20.77 -39.55 -12.30
CA GLY A 83 21.92 -39.88 -13.09
C GLY A 83 21.67 -40.82 -14.29
N ALA A 84 20.42 -41.30 -14.49
CA ALA A 84 20.07 -42.26 -15.51
C ALA A 84 18.78 -41.85 -16.28
N PRO A 85 18.85 -40.87 -17.19
CA PRO A 85 17.70 -40.43 -17.96
C PRO A 85 17.04 -41.53 -18.79
N ASP A 86 17.82 -42.46 -19.34
CA ASP A 86 17.30 -43.54 -20.12
C ASP A 86 16.52 -44.60 -19.29
N GLN A 87 16.64 -44.55 -17.97
CA GLN A 87 15.87 -45.37 -17.01
C GLN A 87 14.73 -44.56 -16.33
N SER A 88 14.52 -43.35 -16.77
CA SER A 88 13.51 -42.45 -16.21
C SER A 88 12.26 -42.45 -17.11
N GLU A 89 11.13 -42.93 -16.58
CA GLU A 89 9.86 -43.01 -17.34
C GLU A 89 9.42 -41.60 -17.79
N LEU A 90 9.72 -40.54 -17.04
CA LEU A 90 9.46 -39.16 -17.44
C LEU A 90 10.15 -38.82 -18.78
N ILE A 91 11.40 -39.21 -18.96
CA ILE A 91 12.14 -38.95 -20.20
C ILE A 91 11.56 -39.76 -21.34
N ALA A 92 11.29 -41.07 -21.13
CA ALA A 92 10.64 -41.88 -22.14
C ALA A 92 9.34 -41.25 -22.63
N ARG A 93 8.50 -40.73 -21.73
CA ARG A 93 7.21 -40.12 -22.05
C ARG A 93 7.32 -38.76 -22.74
N ILE A 94 8.20 -37.84 -22.29
CA ILE A 94 8.28 -36.50 -22.90
C ILE A 94 8.95 -36.53 -24.29
N PHE A 95 9.73 -37.55 -24.60
CA PHE A 95 10.36 -37.75 -25.90
C PHE A 95 9.63 -38.76 -26.82
N SER A 96 8.55 -39.41 -26.32
CA SER A 96 7.74 -40.33 -27.15
C SER A 96 7.08 -39.55 -28.29
N THR A 97 6.97 -40.20 -29.44
CA THR A 97 6.21 -39.73 -30.61
C THR A 97 4.87 -40.43 -30.73
N ASP A 98 4.61 -41.46 -29.90
CA ASP A 98 3.34 -42.15 -29.85
C ASP A 98 2.29 -41.31 -29.10
N PRO A 99 1.15 -40.99 -29.75
CA PRO A 99 0.07 -40.22 -29.11
C PRO A 99 -0.49 -40.81 -27.83
N GLU A 100 -0.43 -42.15 -27.67
CA GLU A 100 -0.90 -42.87 -26.50
C GLU A 100 0.11 -42.83 -25.33
N GLU A 101 1.36 -42.55 -25.62
CA GLU A 101 2.44 -42.54 -24.62
C GLU A 101 2.97 -41.16 -24.28
N VAL A 102 2.94 -40.25 -25.25
CA VAL A 102 3.56 -38.92 -25.08
C VAL A 102 2.93 -38.14 -23.91
N MET A 103 3.80 -37.47 -23.15
CA MET A 103 3.38 -36.55 -22.08
C MET A 103 3.99 -35.12 -22.28
N PRO A 104 3.20 -34.07 -22.10
CA PRO A 104 1.76 -34.06 -21.79
C PRO A 104 0.92 -34.71 -22.89
N SER A 105 -0.22 -35.35 -22.51
CA SER A 105 -1.10 -35.97 -23.49
C SER A 105 -1.66 -34.96 -24.49
N PRO A 106 -1.91 -35.31 -25.76
CA PRO A 106 -2.47 -34.43 -26.77
C PRO A 106 -3.78 -33.75 -26.32
N GLU A 107 -4.59 -34.42 -25.52
CA GLU A 107 -5.85 -33.89 -24.97
C GLU A 107 -5.63 -32.72 -24.01
N SER A 108 -4.43 -32.57 -23.44
CA SER A 108 -4.11 -31.46 -22.55
C SER A 108 -3.89 -30.12 -23.28
N HIS A 109 -3.76 -30.15 -24.60
CA HIS A 109 -3.38 -29.00 -25.44
C HIS A 109 -2.08 -28.29 -24.99
N ARG A 110 -1.14 -29.04 -24.39
CA ARG A 110 0.15 -28.54 -23.91
C ARG A 110 1.28 -29.34 -24.57
N THR A 111 2.32 -28.62 -24.98
CA THR A 111 3.47 -29.23 -25.63
C THR A 111 4.74 -28.61 -25.08
N LEU A 112 5.70 -29.44 -24.65
CA LEU A 112 7.03 -29.02 -24.24
C LEU A 112 7.86 -28.64 -25.48
N SER A 113 8.60 -27.52 -25.37
CA SER A 113 9.64 -27.22 -26.37
C SER A 113 10.81 -28.21 -26.27
N GLU A 114 11.59 -28.28 -27.32
CA GLU A 114 12.76 -29.17 -27.31
C GLU A 114 13.79 -28.73 -26.25
N GLU A 115 13.96 -27.41 -26.07
CA GLU A 115 14.83 -26.85 -25.02
C GLU A 115 14.37 -27.27 -23.63
N GLN A 116 13.05 -27.22 -23.37
CA GLN A 116 12.48 -27.64 -22.08
C GLN A 116 12.71 -29.11 -21.80
N LYS A 117 12.53 -29.99 -22.82
CA LYS A 117 12.82 -31.42 -22.71
C LYS A 117 14.29 -31.66 -22.38
N GLN A 118 15.20 -30.95 -23.06
CA GLN A 118 16.64 -31.08 -22.84
C GLN A 118 17.05 -30.57 -21.44
N VAL A 119 16.40 -29.55 -20.93
CA VAL A 119 16.64 -29.05 -19.55
C VAL A 119 16.27 -30.15 -18.54
N VAL A 120 15.09 -30.76 -18.67
CA VAL A 120 14.66 -31.85 -17.76
C VAL A 120 15.60 -33.06 -17.88
N LYS A 121 16.01 -33.43 -19.09
CA LYS A 121 16.94 -34.53 -19.32
C LYS A 121 18.29 -34.26 -18.65
N ARG A 122 18.90 -33.13 -18.91
CA ARG A 122 20.15 -32.73 -18.29
C ARG A 122 20.10 -32.67 -16.76
N TRP A 123 19.01 -32.18 -16.17
CA TRP A 123 18.82 -32.19 -14.72
C TRP A 123 18.88 -33.63 -14.16
N ILE A 124 18.25 -34.57 -14.84
CA ILE A 124 18.28 -35.97 -14.42
C ILE A 124 19.71 -36.56 -14.60
N GLU A 125 20.38 -36.24 -15.69
CA GLU A 125 21.79 -36.60 -15.93
C GLU A 125 22.74 -36.09 -14.83
N GLU A 126 22.50 -34.85 -14.36
CA GLU A 126 23.25 -34.22 -13.26
C GLU A 126 22.87 -34.76 -11.86
N GLY A 127 22.02 -35.77 -11.78
CA GLY A 127 21.67 -36.46 -10.54
C GLY A 127 20.30 -36.06 -9.94
N ALA A 128 19.45 -35.40 -10.70
CA ALA A 128 18.11 -34.97 -10.30
C ALA A 128 18.09 -34.36 -8.90
N LEU A 129 18.96 -33.38 -8.63
CA LEU A 129 19.06 -32.71 -7.35
C LEU A 129 17.84 -31.81 -7.13
N TRP A 130 16.98 -32.24 -6.23
CA TRP A 130 15.88 -31.42 -5.77
C TRP A 130 16.41 -30.40 -4.76
N LYS A 131 16.09 -29.14 -4.99
CA LYS A 131 16.35 -28.07 -4.03
C LYS A 131 15.02 -27.46 -3.65
N ASP A 132 14.86 -27.15 -2.38
CA ASP A 132 13.75 -26.34 -1.92
C ASP A 132 13.81 -24.95 -2.58
N HIS A 133 12.64 -24.38 -2.85
CA HIS A 133 12.57 -23.04 -3.43
C HIS A 133 13.19 -22.01 -2.48
N TRP A 134 14.01 -21.12 -3.03
CA TRP A 134 14.78 -20.12 -2.26
C TRP A 134 13.93 -19.35 -1.24
N ALA A 135 12.66 -19.06 -1.57
CA ALA A 135 11.76 -18.29 -0.71
C ALA A 135 11.38 -19.06 0.57
N PHE A 136 11.40 -20.40 0.56
CA PHE A 136 11.03 -21.23 1.72
C PHE A 136 12.24 -21.68 2.54
N ILE A 137 13.45 -21.29 2.15
CA ILE A 137 14.69 -21.55 2.90
C ILE A 137 15.02 -20.32 3.74
N ALA A 138 15.29 -20.50 5.04
CA ALA A 138 15.71 -19.42 5.92
C ALA A 138 16.94 -18.68 5.36
N PRO A 139 16.95 -17.33 5.39
CA PRO A 139 18.10 -16.57 4.89
C PRO A 139 19.34 -16.87 5.75
N ILE A 140 20.46 -17.11 5.08
CA ILE A 140 21.75 -17.23 5.73
C ILE A 140 22.56 -16.00 5.35
N ARG A 141 23.19 -15.33 6.32
CA ARG A 141 23.99 -14.14 6.07
C ARG A 141 25.16 -14.47 5.13
N PRO A 142 25.18 -13.95 3.89
CA PRO A 142 26.27 -14.21 2.98
C PRO A 142 27.55 -13.47 3.40
N SER A 143 28.71 -14.03 3.05
CA SER A 143 29.97 -13.30 3.15
C SER A 143 29.98 -12.13 2.17
N LEU A 144 30.55 -11.01 2.60
CA LEU A 144 30.71 -9.85 1.71
C LEU A 144 31.66 -10.20 0.57
N PRO A 145 31.33 -9.79 -0.66
CA PRO A 145 32.31 -9.77 -1.76
C PRO A 145 33.52 -8.91 -1.40
N ALA A 146 34.52 -8.89 -2.29
CA ALA A 146 35.67 -7.98 -2.12
C ALA A 146 35.21 -6.55 -1.87
N PRO A 147 35.94 -5.76 -1.05
CA PRO A 147 35.54 -4.38 -0.75
C PRO A 147 35.28 -3.58 -2.04
N PRO A 148 34.18 -2.83 -2.12
CA PRO A 148 33.84 -2.04 -3.29
C PRO A 148 34.84 -0.88 -3.49
N ALA A 149 35.04 -0.49 -4.72
CA ALA A 149 35.90 0.66 -5.07
C ALA A 149 35.32 1.98 -4.55
N SER A 150 33.97 2.05 -4.37
CA SER A 150 33.24 3.25 -3.99
C SER A 150 33.11 3.49 -2.48
N GLY A 151 33.63 2.61 -1.62
CA GLY A 151 33.51 2.76 -0.16
C GLY A 151 33.33 1.43 0.58
N ASN A 152 32.90 1.51 1.85
CA ASN A 152 32.76 0.34 2.73
C ASN A 152 31.31 -0.14 2.92
N SER A 153 30.36 0.28 2.07
CA SER A 153 28.95 -0.16 2.19
C SER A 153 28.78 -1.60 1.72
N PRO A 154 28.21 -2.48 2.55
CA PRO A 154 27.89 -3.85 2.14
C PRO A 154 26.99 -3.91 0.89
N ILE A 155 26.04 -2.99 0.75
CA ILE A 155 25.17 -2.90 -0.43
C ILE A 155 26.02 -2.73 -1.69
N ASP A 156 26.96 -1.79 -1.65
CA ASP A 156 27.82 -1.48 -2.80
C ASP A 156 28.73 -2.66 -3.15
N ALA A 157 29.19 -3.43 -2.17
CA ALA A 157 30.02 -4.61 -2.42
C ALA A 157 29.27 -5.65 -3.30
N PHE A 158 28.00 -5.95 -2.98
CA PHE A 158 27.20 -6.89 -3.78
C PHE A 158 26.87 -6.33 -5.17
N ILE A 159 26.48 -5.06 -5.24
CA ILE A 159 26.09 -4.42 -6.51
C ILE A 159 27.30 -4.30 -7.45
N GLU A 160 28.46 -3.84 -6.96
CA GLU A 160 29.66 -3.67 -7.78
C GLU A 160 30.25 -5.01 -8.23
N ALA A 161 30.19 -6.02 -7.37
CA ALA A 161 30.58 -7.38 -7.77
C ALA A 161 29.73 -7.89 -8.95
N ARG A 162 28.41 -7.64 -8.92
CA ARG A 162 27.51 -8.04 -10.00
C ARG A 162 27.73 -7.23 -11.28
N LEU A 163 27.95 -5.93 -11.17
CA LEU A 163 28.30 -5.05 -12.30
C LEU A 163 29.61 -5.48 -12.96
N ALA A 164 30.63 -5.80 -12.15
CA ALA A 164 31.93 -6.27 -12.64
C ALA A 164 31.80 -7.57 -13.43
N GLN A 165 30.99 -8.55 -12.94
CA GLN A 165 30.73 -9.78 -13.69
C GLN A 165 30.10 -9.51 -15.07
N SER A 166 29.31 -8.43 -15.19
CA SER A 166 28.66 -8.04 -16.44
C SER A 166 29.44 -7.04 -17.26
N ALA A 167 30.69 -6.70 -16.84
CA ALA A 167 31.55 -5.69 -17.46
C ALA A 167 30.85 -4.32 -17.63
N ILE A 168 30.05 -3.93 -16.64
CA ILE A 168 29.32 -2.65 -16.61
C ILE A 168 29.95 -1.74 -15.55
N GLN A 169 30.27 -0.51 -15.96
CA GLN A 169 30.75 0.50 -15.03
C GLN A 169 29.56 1.24 -14.39
N PRO A 170 29.57 1.44 -13.07
CA PRO A 170 28.53 2.24 -12.41
C PRO A 170 28.59 3.71 -12.83
N SER A 171 27.46 4.39 -12.83
CA SER A 171 27.40 5.82 -13.01
C SER A 171 28.09 6.57 -11.85
N PRO A 172 28.66 7.76 -12.09
CA PRO A 172 29.23 8.57 -11.03
C PRO A 172 28.14 9.01 -10.03
N GLU A 173 28.58 9.52 -8.90
CA GLU A 173 27.68 10.14 -7.91
C GLU A 173 26.95 11.34 -8.52
N ALA A 174 25.69 11.53 -8.16
CA ALA A 174 24.90 12.69 -8.52
C ALA A 174 25.46 13.97 -7.84
N ASP A 175 25.18 15.13 -8.40
CA ASP A 175 25.57 16.38 -7.76
C ASP A 175 24.86 16.59 -6.41
N ARG A 176 25.49 17.42 -5.56
CA ARG A 176 25.02 17.62 -4.18
C ARG A 176 23.58 18.15 -4.08
N ARG A 177 23.11 18.98 -5.02
CA ARG A 177 21.73 19.49 -5.01
C ARG A 177 20.73 18.36 -5.35
N THR A 178 21.04 17.60 -6.38
CA THR A 178 20.26 16.42 -6.78
C THR A 178 20.17 15.42 -5.63
N LEU A 179 21.29 15.13 -4.95
CA LEU A 179 21.29 14.23 -3.79
C LEU A 179 20.44 14.75 -2.65
N LEU A 180 20.57 16.03 -2.29
CA LEU A 180 19.77 16.62 -1.23
C LEU A 180 18.28 16.57 -1.55
N ARG A 181 17.88 16.96 -2.79
CA ARG A 181 16.48 16.91 -3.22
C ARG A 181 15.94 15.47 -3.17
N ARG A 182 16.69 14.52 -3.71
CA ARG A 182 16.32 13.09 -3.73
C ARG A 182 16.07 12.58 -2.31
N VAL A 183 17.04 12.72 -1.43
CA VAL A 183 16.96 12.15 -0.09
C VAL A 183 15.90 12.85 0.77
N THR A 184 15.71 14.16 0.60
CA THR A 184 14.65 14.89 1.35
C THR A 184 13.26 14.43 0.90
N LEU A 185 13.01 14.31 -0.41
CA LEU A 185 11.75 13.77 -0.94
C LEU A 185 11.53 12.31 -0.51
N ASP A 186 12.56 11.48 -0.56
CA ASP A 186 12.44 10.05 -0.24
C ASP A 186 12.21 9.81 1.25
N LEU A 187 12.81 10.60 2.13
CA LEU A 187 12.68 10.42 3.58
C LEU A 187 11.54 11.21 4.22
N THR A 188 11.11 12.32 3.63
CA THR A 188 10.09 13.19 4.24
C THR A 188 8.88 13.46 3.34
N GLY A 189 8.96 13.17 2.04
CA GLY A 189 7.94 13.50 1.04
C GLY A 189 7.84 15.00 0.72
N LEU A 190 8.78 15.82 1.18
CA LEU A 190 8.82 17.26 0.98
C LEU A 190 10.11 17.67 0.27
N PRO A 191 10.13 18.75 -0.53
CA PRO A 191 11.35 19.28 -1.10
C PRO A 191 12.20 19.96 -0.01
N PRO A 192 13.54 20.05 -0.17
CA PRO A 192 14.37 20.83 0.71
C PRO A 192 14.07 22.35 0.56
N THR A 193 14.15 23.08 1.65
CA THR A 193 14.01 24.55 1.59
C THR A 193 15.24 25.20 0.94
N PRO A 194 15.14 26.43 0.37
CA PRO A 194 16.29 27.13 -0.15
C PRO A 194 17.44 27.28 0.86
N GLU A 195 17.12 27.50 2.13
CA GLU A 195 18.09 27.65 3.22
C GLU A 195 18.80 26.33 3.52
N ALA A 196 18.06 25.20 3.49
CA ALA A 196 18.64 23.87 3.66
C ALA A 196 19.58 23.51 2.49
N ILE A 197 19.24 23.92 1.27
CA ILE A 197 20.11 23.76 0.09
C ILE A 197 21.42 24.53 0.28
N ASP A 198 21.33 25.81 0.64
CA ASP A 198 22.50 26.68 0.82
C ASP A 198 23.39 26.19 1.96
N ALA A 199 22.80 25.79 3.08
CA ALA A 199 23.51 25.22 4.22
C ALA A 199 24.27 23.93 3.85
N PHE A 200 23.61 23.01 3.14
CA PHE A 200 24.25 21.77 2.70
C PHE A 200 25.37 22.01 1.68
N LEU A 201 25.16 22.91 0.73
CA LEU A 201 26.21 23.25 -0.26
C LEU A 201 27.42 23.93 0.36
N ALA A 202 27.23 24.68 1.42
CA ALA A 202 28.30 25.33 2.17
C ALA A 202 29.06 24.37 3.10
N ASP A 203 28.42 23.29 3.55
CA ASP A 203 29.03 22.31 4.44
C ASP A 203 30.05 21.46 3.70
N ARG A 204 31.33 21.59 4.06
CA ARG A 204 32.47 20.89 3.45
C ARG A 204 32.93 19.68 4.25
N ARG A 205 32.27 19.35 5.34
CA ARG A 205 32.63 18.18 6.15
C ARG A 205 32.44 16.89 5.34
N PRO A 206 33.31 15.89 5.52
CA PRO A 206 33.18 14.61 4.79
C PRO A 206 31.88 13.87 5.09
N ASP A 207 31.30 14.05 6.28
CA ASP A 207 30.05 13.44 6.76
C ASP A 207 28.81 14.37 6.59
N ALA A 208 28.92 15.43 5.77
CA ALA A 208 27.83 16.40 5.58
C ALA A 208 26.53 15.76 5.06
N TYR A 209 26.64 14.77 4.16
CA TYR A 209 25.48 14.06 3.63
C TYR A 209 24.81 13.16 4.68
N GLU A 210 25.60 12.39 5.41
CA GLU A 210 25.14 11.51 6.49
C GLU A 210 24.42 12.32 7.60
N ARG A 211 24.93 13.51 7.95
CA ARG A 211 24.25 14.42 8.90
C ARG A 211 22.88 14.89 8.39
N VAL A 212 22.76 15.16 7.10
CA VAL A 212 21.46 15.49 6.49
C VAL A 212 20.53 14.29 6.59
N VAL A 213 21.01 13.10 6.26
CA VAL A 213 20.23 11.85 6.36
C VAL A 213 19.73 11.64 7.80
N ASP A 214 20.61 11.77 8.78
CA ASP A 214 20.27 11.58 10.21
C ASP A 214 19.23 12.61 10.68
N ALA A 215 19.35 13.87 10.24
CA ALA A 215 18.37 14.92 10.54
C ALA A 215 17.00 14.63 9.89
N LEU A 216 16.97 14.15 8.66
CA LEU A 216 15.72 13.80 7.97
C LEU A 216 15.04 12.56 8.59
N LEU A 217 15.80 11.56 9.02
CA LEU A 217 15.28 10.40 9.74
C LEU A 217 14.73 10.76 11.12
N ALA A 218 15.30 11.77 11.78
CA ALA A 218 14.79 12.31 13.05
C ALA A 218 13.57 13.22 12.87
N SER A 219 13.31 13.71 11.66
CA SER A 219 12.19 14.61 11.36
C SER A 219 10.84 13.90 11.55
N PRO A 220 9.83 14.57 12.14
CA PRO A 220 8.47 14.03 12.26
C PRO A 220 7.81 13.75 10.90
N GLN A 221 8.24 14.41 9.83
CA GLN A 221 7.77 14.17 8.47
C GLN A 221 8.20 12.81 7.91
N HIS A 222 9.21 12.17 8.50
CA HIS A 222 9.63 10.81 8.13
C HIS A 222 8.49 9.81 8.33
N GLY A 223 7.83 9.82 9.50
CA GLY A 223 6.70 8.95 9.76
C GLY A 223 5.52 9.20 8.82
N GLU A 224 5.23 10.48 8.47
CA GLU A 224 4.18 10.81 7.50
C GLU A 224 4.49 10.25 6.10
N ARG A 225 5.76 10.36 5.67
CA ARG A 225 6.21 9.85 4.37
C ARG A 225 6.08 8.33 4.29
N TRP A 226 6.57 7.62 5.31
CA TRP A 226 6.66 6.16 5.29
C TRP A 226 5.39 5.47 5.78
N ALA A 227 4.47 6.21 6.43
CA ALA A 227 3.15 5.70 6.74
C ALA A 227 2.32 5.43 5.46
N ARG A 228 2.45 6.24 4.40
CA ARG A 228 1.59 6.08 3.22
C ARG A 228 1.75 4.72 2.53
N PRO A 229 2.96 4.24 2.17
CA PRO A 229 3.12 2.90 1.61
C PRO A 229 2.58 1.79 2.52
N TRP A 230 2.72 1.94 3.85
CA TRP A 230 2.16 0.97 4.78
C TRP A 230 0.64 1.02 4.82
N LEU A 231 0.04 2.20 4.79
CA LEU A 231 -1.41 2.38 4.76
C LEU A 231 -2.05 1.84 3.46
N ASP A 232 -1.30 1.83 2.34
CA ASP A 232 -1.72 1.16 1.11
C ASP A 232 -1.80 -0.36 1.29
N VAL A 233 -0.80 -0.96 1.92
CA VAL A 233 -0.82 -2.38 2.29
C VAL A 233 -1.94 -2.67 3.28
N ALA A 234 -2.19 -1.77 4.22
CA ALA A 234 -3.26 -1.88 5.20
C ALA A 234 -4.66 -1.61 4.63
N ARG A 235 -4.82 -1.22 3.37
CA ARG A 235 -6.12 -0.87 2.75
C ARG A 235 -6.84 0.29 3.46
N TYR A 236 -6.07 1.23 4.04
CA TYR A 236 -6.62 2.32 4.83
C TYR A 236 -7.59 3.18 4.01
N ALA A 237 -8.78 3.38 4.56
CA ALA A 237 -9.74 4.36 4.07
C ALA A 237 -10.65 4.86 5.22
N ASP A 238 -11.17 6.06 5.07
CA ASP A 238 -12.10 6.68 6.01
C ASP A 238 -13.56 6.32 5.70
N SER A 239 -13.79 5.32 4.85
CA SER A 239 -15.10 4.82 4.44
C SER A 239 -15.17 3.29 4.40
N ASN A 240 -16.40 2.75 4.35
CA ASN A 240 -16.65 1.32 4.48
C ASN A 240 -16.49 0.53 3.18
N GLY A 241 -16.60 1.16 2.02
CA GLY A 241 -16.68 0.48 0.73
C GLY A 241 -18.10 -0.03 0.43
N TYR A 242 -18.21 -0.91 -0.56
CA TYR A 242 -19.47 -1.34 -1.19
C TYR A 242 -20.29 -0.16 -1.71
N SER A 243 -21.56 -0.37 -2.06
CA SER A 243 -22.39 0.66 -2.70
C SER A 243 -22.74 1.81 -1.76
N VAL A 244 -23.00 1.53 -0.49
CA VAL A 244 -23.34 2.57 0.50
C VAL A 244 -22.13 3.40 0.88
N ASP A 245 -20.97 2.79 0.98
CA ASP A 245 -19.68 3.40 1.32
C ASP A 245 -19.77 4.45 2.45
N ALA A 246 -20.39 4.09 3.58
CA ALA A 246 -20.57 5.00 4.70
C ALA A 246 -19.23 5.39 5.34
N PRO A 247 -19.13 6.60 5.92
CA PRO A 247 -17.91 7.05 6.60
C PRO A 247 -17.62 6.20 7.82
N ARG A 248 -16.33 6.01 8.13
CA ARG A 248 -15.86 5.33 9.35
C ARG A 248 -14.83 6.18 10.09
N GLN A 249 -14.74 5.97 11.37
CA GLN A 249 -13.68 6.57 12.18
C GLN A 249 -12.59 5.53 12.43
N ILE A 250 -11.45 5.67 11.74
CA ILE A 250 -10.29 4.79 11.89
C ILE A 250 -8.96 5.57 11.84
N TRP A 251 -9.02 6.90 11.77
CA TRP A 251 -7.85 7.75 11.62
C TRP A 251 -6.85 7.66 12.78
N LYS A 252 -7.28 7.24 13.98
CA LYS A 252 -6.35 6.95 15.09
C LYS A 252 -5.34 5.84 14.73
N TYR A 253 -5.74 4.86 13.90
CA TYR A 253 -4.81 3.86 13.40
C TYR A 253 -3.76 4.47 12.46
N ARG A 254 -4.14 5.38 11.53
CA ARG A 254 -3.20 6.11 10.69
C ARG A 254 -2.18 6.88 11.55
N ASP A 255 -2.65 7.58 12.56
CA ASP A 255 -1.81 8.37 13.46
C ASP A 255 -0.88 7.47 14.29
N TRP A 256 -1.36 6.29 14.70
CA TRP A 256 -0.53 5.27 15.34
C TRP A 256 0.61 4.82 14.42
N VAL A 257 0.33 4.54 13.14
CA VAL A 257 1.36 4.15 12.15
C VAL A 257 2.41 5.24 12.01
N VAL A 258 2.01 6.51 11.85
CA VAL A 258 2.94 7.65 11.77
C VAL A 258 3.81 7.75 13.02
N SER A 259 3.20 7.63 14.21
CA SER A 259 3.91 7.67 15.49
C SER A 259 4.88 6.50 15.65
N ALA A 260 4.48 5.29 15.31
CA ALA A 260 5.30 4.08 15.40
C ALA A 260 6.57 4.20 14.52
N LEU A 261 6.42 4.69 13.28
CA LEU A 261 7.54 4.93 12.37
C LEU A 261 8.47 6.06 12.87
N ASN A 262 7.90 7.12 13.43
CA ASN A 262 8.70 8.23 13.97
C ASN A 262 9.55 7.83 15.18
N ARG A 263 9.02 6.98 16.07
CA ARG A 263 9.78 6.48 17.22
C ARG A 263 10.66 5.27 16.89
N ASP A 264 10.72 4.87 15.61
CA ASP A 264 11.46 3.69 15.14
C ASP A 264 11.06 2.41 15.91
N LEU A 265 9.73 2.20 16.07
CA LEU A 265 9.26 0.96 16.70
C LEU A 265 9.81 -0.24 15.92
N PRO A 266 10.51 -1.18 16.57
CA PRO A 266 11.05 -2.35 15.88
C PRO A 266 10.00 -3.05 15.04
N TYR A 267 10.35 -3.45 13.81
CA TYR A 267 9.39 -3.98 12.84
C TYR A 267 8.64 -5.21 13.33
N ASP A 268 9.28 -6.08 14.10
CA ASP A 268 8.62 -7.21 14.76
C ASP A 268 7.51 -6.75 15.72
N GLN A 269 7.78 -5.76 16.58
CA GLN A 269 6.80 -5.19 17.48
C GLN A 269 5.70 -4.43 16.70
N PHE A 270 6.09 -3.69 15.67
CA PHE A 270 5.17 -2.98 14.79
C PHE A 270 4.14 -3.94 14.15
N VAL A 271 4.55 -5.12 13.73
CA VAL A 271 3.66 -6.14 13.15
C VAL A 271 2.87 -6.88 14.23
N ILE A 272 3.51 -7.26 15.35
CA ILE A 272 2.83 -7.96 16.47
C ILE A 272 1.69 -7.09 17.01
N GLU A 273 1.92 -5.80 17.23
CA GLU A 273 0.88 -4.89 17.73
C GLU A 273 -0.29 -4.74 16.75
N GLN A 274 -0.04 -4.76 15.45
CA GLN A 274 -1.09 -4.68 14.43
C GLN A 274 -1.90 -5.96 14.29
N LEU A 275 -1.27 -7.12 14.41
CA LEU A 275 -1.97 -8.40 14.30
C LEU A 275 -2.70 -8.79 15.59
N ALA A 276 -2.12 -8.48 16.75
CA ALA A 276 -2.55 -9.02 18.03
C ALA A 276 -2.29 -8.08 19.23
N GLY A 277 -2.27 -6.77 19.02
CA GLY A 277 -2.01 -5.79 20.08
C GLY A 277 -3.03 -5.83 21.22
N ASP A 278 -4.27 -6.24 20.93
CA ASP A 278 -5.32 -6.46 21.93
C ASP A 278 -5.10 -7.69 22.83
N LEU A 279 -4.26 -8.62 22.37
CA LEU A 279 -3.93 -9.87 23.08
C LEU A 279 -2.63 -9.79 23.88
N LEU A 280 -1.91 -8.67 23.81
CA LEU A 280 -0.69 -8.48 24.60
C LEU A 280 -1.01 -8.38 26.11
N PRO A 281 -0.14 -8.87 26.99
CA PRO A 281 -0.32 -8.69 28.43
C PRO A 281 -0.42 -7.20 28.79
N ASN A 282 -1.45 -6.83 29.50
CA ASN A 282 -1.73 -5.43 29.89
C ASN A 282 -1.78 -4.47 28.68
N ALA A 283 -2.40 -4.91 27.58
CA ALA A 283 -2.49 -4.16 26.32
C ALA A 283 -2.86 -2.69 26.53
N THR A 284 -2.01 -1.80 26.07
CA THR A 284 -2.23 -0.36 26.12
C THR A 284 -3.32 0.06 25.11
N ARG A 285 -3.82 1.29 25.22
CA ARG A 285 -4.76 1.84 24.23
C ARG A 285 -4.13 1.88 22.84
N ASP A 286 -2.88 2.31 22.74
CA ASP A 286 -2.15 2.39 21.46
C ASP A 286 -1.97 1.03 20.80
N GLN A 287 -1.65 -0.01 21.58
CA GLN A 287 -1.56 -1.38 21.09
C GLN A 287 -2.89 -1.92 20.57
N ARG A 288 -3.99 -1.55 21.21
CA ARG A 288 -5.34 -1.87 20.69
C ARG A 288 -5.66 -1.09 19.40
N VAL A 289 -5.29 0.20 19.33
CA VAL A 289 -5.44 1.01 18.11
C VAL A 289 -4.66 0.42 16.94
N ALA A 290 -3.47 -0.13 17.18
CA ALA A 290 -2.65 -0.79 16.17
C ALA A 290 -3.42 -1.88 15.41
N THR A 291 -4.32 -2.62 16.11
CA THR A 291 -5.12 -3.69 15.50
C THR A 291 -6.12 -3.20 14.44
N GLY A 292 -6.28 -1.90 14.29
CA GLY A 292 -6.99 -1.26 13.18
C GLY A 292 -6.52 -1.73 11.80
N PHE A 293 -5.28 -2.24 11.68
CA PHE A 293 -4.79 -2.92 10.47
C PHE A 293 -5.78 -3.97 9.95
N ASN A 294 -6.28 -4.82 10.84
CA ASN A 294 -7.23 -5.88 10.49
C ASN A 294 -8.67 -5.38 10.32
N ARG A 295 -8.96 -4.12 10.69
CA ARG A 295 -10.29 -3.51 10.60
C ARG A 295 -10.46 -2.59 9.39
N ASN A 296 -9.44 -2.50 8.53
CA ASN A 296 -9.54 -1.80 7.24
C ASN A 296 -10.26 -2.63 6.16
N THR A 297 -10.77 -3.81 6.47
CA THR A 297 -11.68 -4.57 5.60
C THR A 297 -12.90 -3.74 5.20
N GLN A 298 -13.47 -4.03 4.05
CA GLN A 298 -14.75 -3.45 3.66
C GLN A 298 -15.85 -3.90 4.63
N ILE A 299 -16.88 -3.08 4.80
CA ILE A 299 -18.04 -3.36 5.65
C ILE A 299 -19.29 -3.05 4.84
N ASN A 300 -20.14 -4.05 4.60
CA ASN A 300 -21.37 -3.85 3.87
C ASN A 300 -22.48 -3.36 4.84
N GLN A 301 -23.22 -2.34 4.40
CA GLN A 301 -24.34 -1.75 5.15
C GLN A 301 -25.62 -1.68 4.30
N GLU A 302 -25.66 -2.41 3.21
CA GLU A 302 -26.86 -2.50 2.34
C GLU A 302 -27.99 -3.27 3.02
N GLY A 303 -29.21 -2.93 2.70
CA GLY A 303 -30.38 -3.68 3.15
C GLY A 303 -30.51 -5.02 2.42
N GLY A 304 -30.88 -6.09 3.16
CA GLY A 304 -31.16 -7.40 2.56
C GLY A 304 -29.92 -8.28 2.29
N ILE A 305 -28.76 -7.89 2.80
CA ILE A 305 -27.54 -8.71 2.72
C ILE A 305 -27.58 -9.91 3.68
N ASP A 306 -26.79 -10.93 3.38
CA ASP A 306 -26.43 -11.97 4.34
C ASP A 306 -25.21 -11.52 5.17
N PRO A 307 -25.36 -11.18 6.47
CA PRO A 307 -24.25 -10.75 7.30
C PRO A 307 -23.12 -11.76 7.42
N GLU A 308 -23.45 -13.07 7.35
CA GLU A 308 -22.43 -14.13 7.44
C GLU A 308 -21.54 -14.15 6.20
N GLN A 309 -22.10 -13.93 5.00
CA GLN A 309 -21.33 -13.80 3.79
C GLN A 309 -20.25 -12.72 3.95
N PHE A 310 -20.64 -11.51 4.35
CA PHE A 310 -19.72 -10.37 4.44
C PHE A 310 -18.74 -10.49 5.61
N ARG A 311 -19.10 -11.21 6.66
CA ARG A 311 -18.19 -11.60 7.73
C ARG A 311 -17.11 -12.55 7.19
N VAL A 312 -17.49 -13.57 6.43
CA VAL A 312 -16.57 -14.51 5.79
C VAL A 312 -15.65 -13.80 4.80
N GLU A 313 -16.19 -12.90 3.96
CA GLU A 313 -15.40 -12.09 3.04
C GLU A 313 -14.36 -11.22 3.76
N SER A 314 -14.73 -10.61 4.90
CA SER A 314 -13.81 -9.84 5.73
C SER A 314 -12.68 -10.69 6.30
N VAL A 315 -12.95 -11.95 6.67
CA VAL A 315 -11.92 -12.87 7.16
C VAL A 315 -11.01 -13.33 6.00
N ASN A 316 -11.57 -13.62 4.83
CA ASN A 316 -10.81 -13.96 3.62
C ASN A 316 -9.87 -12.80 3.22
N ASP A 317 -10.35 -11.55 3.24
CA ASP A 317 -9.53 -10.36 2.98
C ASP A 317 -8.37 -10.24 3.98
N ARG A 318 -8.58 -10.55 5.26
CA ARG A 318 -7.50 -10.57 6.26
C ARG A 318 -6.45 -11.63 5.97
N VAL A 319 -6.86 -12.84 5.57
CA VAL A 319 -5.92 -13.92 5.19
C VAL A 319 -5.13 -13.52 3.95
N GLY A 320 -5.80 -13.01 2.90
CA GLY A 320 -5.14 -12.55 1.68
C GLY A 320 -4.15 -11.42 1.97
N THR A 321 -4.56 -10.43 2.79
CA THR A 321 -3.67 -9.34 3.21
C THR A 321 -2.51 -9.83 4.06
N PHE A 322 -2.72 -10.76 4.99
CA PHE A 322 -1.67 -11.37 5.78
C PHE A 322 -0.61 -12.03 4.87
N GLY A 323 -1.06 -12.81 3.87
CA GLY A 323 -0.18 -13.43 2.89
C GLY A 323 0.66 -12.42 2.11
N SER A 324 0.00 -11.46 1.49
CA SER A 324 0.70 -10.44 0.66
C SER A 324 1.55 -9.48 1.49
N ALA A 325 1.07 -9.04 2.66
CA ALA A 325 1.75 -8.06 3.49
C ALA A 325 3.01 -8.59 4.17
N PHE A 326 2.97 -9.82 4.69
CA PHE A 326 4.02 -10.35 5.56
C PHE A 326 4.79 -11.51 4.95
N LEU A 327 4.13 -12.34 4.13
CA LEU A 327 4.75 -13.51 3.53
C LEU A 327 5.13 -13.30 2.05
N GLY A 328 4.57 -12.28 1.38
CA GLY A 328 4.75 -12.13 -0.06
C GLY A 328 4.20 -13.33 -0.83
N LEU A 329 3.09 -13.91 -0.40
CA LEU A 329 2.45 -15.09 -1.01
C LEU A 329 1.00 -14.80 -1.39
N THR A 330 0.56 -15.42 -2.49
CA THR A 330 -0.79 -15.30 -3.04
C THR A 330 -1.77 -16.29 -2.40
N LEU A 331 -1.91 -16.26 -1.07
CA LEU A 331 -2.71 -17.24 -0.30
C LEU A 331 -4.16 -17.35 -0.75
N ALA A 332 -4.76 -16.29 -1.28
CA ALA A 332 -6.17 -16.26 -1.69
C ALA A 332 -6.51 -17.34 -2.76
N CYS A 333 -5.53 -17.80 -3.56
CA CYS A 333 -5.73 -18.87 -4.51
C CYS A 333 -6.13 -20.20 -3.84
N ALA A 334 -5.69 -20.41 -2.58
CA ALA A 334 -5.98 -21.61 -1.82
C ALA A 334 -7.37 -21.60 -1.13
N GLN A 335 -8.17 -20.54 -1.29
CA GLN A 335 -9.53 -20.47 -0.73
C GLN A 335 -10.47 -21.55 -1.30
N CYS A 336 -10.37 -21.84 -2.61
CA CYS A 336 -11.32 -22.71 -3.30
C CYS A 336 -10.80 -24.13 -3.56
N HIS A 337 -9.49 -24.31 -3.66
CA HIS A 337 -8.78 -25.55 -3.95
C HIS A 337 -7.34 -25.44 -3.46
N ASP A 338 -6.56 -26.51 -3.43
CA ASP A 338 -5.12 -26.42 -3.14
C ASP A 338 -4.44 -25.43 -4.09
N HIS A 339 -3.50 -24.65 -3.57
CA HIS A 339 -2.79 -23.65 -4.37
C HIS A 339 -2.17 -24.34 -5.61
N LYS A 340 -2.37 -23.72 -6.79
CA LYS A 340 -2.00 -24.35 -8.06
C LYS A 340 -0.50 -24.63 -8.18
N PHE A 341 0.33 -23.74 -7.63
CA PHE A 341 1.78 -23.77 -7.80
C PHE A 341 2.51 -23.95 -6.47
N ASP A 342 2.19 -23.15 -5.47
CA ASP A 342 2.83 -23.21 -4.17
C ASP A 342 2.34 -24.42 -3.36
N PRO A 343 3.18 -25.00 -2.51
CA PRO A 343 2.82 -26.14 -1.68
C PRO A 343 1.97 -25.72 -0.47
N ILE A 344 0.82 -25.15 -0.76
CA ILE A 344 -0.17 -24.66 0.21
C ILE A 344 -1.51 -25.29 -0.11
N SER A 345 -2.00 -26.12 0.79
CA SER A 345 -3.30 -26.78 0.63
C SER A 345 -4.46 -25.84 0.99
N GLN A 346 -5.65 -26.13 0.49
CA GLN A 346 -6.90 -25.48 0.91
C GLN A 346 -7.10 -25.60 2.43
N ARG A 347 -6.77 -26.76 3.01
CA ARG A 347 -6.84 -27.00 4.45
C ARG A 347 -5.97 -25.99 5.22
N GLU A 348 -4.73 -25.76 4.80
CA GLU A 348 -3.81 -24.81 5.44
C GLU A 348 -4.29 -23.36 5.31
N TYR A 349 -4.93 -23.01 4.18
CA TYR A 349 -5.61 -21.73 4.05
C TYR A 349 -6.67 -21.54 5.14
N TYR A 350 -7.53 -22.53 5.37
CA TYR A 350 -8.55 -22.45 6.41
C TYR A 350 -7.99 -22.59 7.83
N GLN A 351 -6.81 -23.16 8.00
CA GLN A 351 -6.07 -23.09 9.26
C GLN A 351 -5.60 -21.66 9.56
N LEU A 352 -5.12 -20.91 8.55
CA LEU A 352 -4.84 -19.48 8.68
C LEU A 352 -6.11 -18.65 8.90
N TYR A 353 -7.17 -18.93 8.16
CA TYR A 353 -8.49 -18.33 8.31
C TYR A 353 -9.00 -18.45 9.75
N ALA A 354 -8.76 -19.58 10.41
CA ALA A 354 -9.21 -19.85 11.77
C ALA A 354 -8.67 -18.83 12.80
N PHE A 355 -7.49 -18.24 12.60
CA PHE A 355 -6.99 -17.17 13.48
C PHE A 355 -7.86 -15.91 13.42
N PHE A 356 -8.31 -15.53 12.23
CA PHE A 356 -9.08 -14.30 12.00
C PHE A 356 -10.59 -14.51 12.15
N ASN A 357 -11.05 -15.76 12.21
CA ASN A 357 -12.45 -16.12 12.41
C ASN A 357 -12.94 -15.90 13.85
N GLN A 358 -12.01 -15.69 14.80
CA GLN A 358 -12.29 -15.57 16.24
C GLN A 358 -12.65 -14.16 16.70
N THR A 359 -12.96 -13.25 15.78
CA THR A 359 -13.14 -11.83 16.09
C THR A 359 -14.61 -11.45 16.28
N VAL A 360 -14.86 -10.38 17.05
CA VAL A 360 -16.21 -9.94 17.45
C VAL A 360 -17.01 -9.29 16.33
N ASP A 361 -16.36 -8.85 15.26
CA ASP A 361 -17.02 -8.20 14.12
C ASP A 361 -17.92 -9.17 13.34
N ASP A 362 -18.98 -8.64 12.75
CA ASP A 362 -20.04 -9.42 12.11
C ASP A 362 -20.22 -9.13 10.61
N GLY A 363 -19.32 -8.36 10.00
CA GLY A 363 -19.37 -8.04 8.57
C GLY A 363 -20.41 -6.98 8.17
N HIS A 364 -21.32 -6.63 9.06
CA HIS A 364 -22.44 -5.72 8.78
C HIS A 364 -22.25 -4.30 9.35
N GLY A 365 -21.10 -4.00 9.94
CA GLY A 365 -20.78 -2.67 10.44
C GLY A 365 -21.51 -2.26 11.73
N SER A 366 -22.11 -3.19 12.44
CA SER A 366 -22.54 -2.93 13.80
C SER A 366 -21.28 -2.77 14.68
N SER A 367 -21.20 -1.66 15.42
CA SER A 367 -20.20 -1.47 16.47
C SER A 367 -20.57 -2.34 17.67
N LYS A 368 -20.23 -3.64 17.58
CA LYS A 368 -20.43 -4.54 18.73
C LYS A 368 -19.49 -4.16 19.87
N PRO A 369 -19.89 -4.36 21.11
CA PRO A 369 -19.00 -4.21 22.26
C PRO A 369 -17.68 -4.95 22.04
N GLY A 370 -16.55 -4.29 22.28
CA GLY A 370 -15.21 -4.85 22.08
C GLY A 370 -14.59 -4.61 20.69
N GLY A 371 -15.39 -4.23 19.67
CA GLY A 371 -14.88 -3.91 18.32
C GLY A 371 -14.58 -2.43 18.06
N VAL A 372 -14.85 -1.58 19.04
CA VAL A 372 -14.65 -0.12 18.99
C VAL A 372 -13.99 0.36 20.28
N LEU A 373 -13.04 1.26 20.14
CA LEU A 373 -12.40 1.96 21.25
C LEU A 373 -12.81 3.42 21.23
N GLU A 374 -13.26 3.93 22.38
CA GLU A 374 -13.66 5.32 22.56
C GLU A 374 -12.52 6.15 23.15
N PHE A 375 -12.37 7.37 22.66
CA PHE A 375 -11.41 8.35 23.15
C PHE A 375 -12.17 9.56 23.70
N PRO A 376 -11.78 10.10 24.87
CA PRO A 376 -12.21 11.43 25.26
C PRO A 376 -11.84 12.42 24.16
N ASP A 377 -12.69 13.40 23.91
CA ASP A 377 -12.36 14.49 23.01
C ASP A 377 -11.29 15.38 23.68
N GLU A 378 -10.01 15.16 23.34
CA GLU A 378 -8.86 15.87 23.89
C GLU A 378 -8.85 17.37 23.50
N THR A 379 -9.72 17.78 22.58
CA THR A 379 -9.85 19.20 22.18
C THR A 379 -10.67 20.00 23.20
N ARG A 380 -11.23 19.35 24.24
CA ARG A 380 -12.04 19.98 25.26
C ARG A 380 -11.47 19.78 26.66
N SER A 381 -11.09 20.87 27.27
CA SER A 381 -10.75 20.97 28.69
C SER A 381 -11.98 21.09 29.61
N ASP A 382 -13.19 21.21 29.04
CA ASP A 382 -14.43 21.47 29.79
C ASP A 382 -15.54 20.49 29.40
N THR A 383 -16.06 19.76 30.38
CA THR A 383 -17.19 18.83 30.25
C THR A 383 -18.55 19.55 30.39
N SER A 384 -18.56 20.86 30.56
CA SER A 384 -19.77 21.67 30.60
C SER A 384 -20.42 21.78 29.20
N ALA A 385 -21.74 21.79 29.16
CA ALA A 385 -22.45 22.06 27.91
C ALA A 385 -22.07 23.45 27.38
N SER A 386 -21.87 23.59 26.06
CA SER A 386 -21.58 24.93 25.51
C SER A 386 -22.76 25.89 25.74
N PRO A 387 -22.51 27.19 25.77
CA PRO A 387 -23.60 28.18 25.89
C PRO A 387 -24.70 28.00 24.84
N GLU A 388 -24.33 27.56 23.62
CA GLU A 388 -25.28 27.29 22.53
C GLU A 388 -26.19 26.07 22.84
N VAL A 389 -25.63 24.99 23.40
CA VAL A 389 -26.44 23.83 23.81
C VAL A 389 -27.33 24.18 24.98
N GLU A 390 -26.84 24.90 25.99
CA GLU A 390 -27.69 25.37 27.12
C GLU A 390 -28.81 26.28 26.63
N THR A 391 -28.52 27.19 25.72
CA THR A 391 -29.51 28.05 25.09
C THR A 391 -30.56 27.26 24.33
N ALA A 392 -30.13 26.33 23.45
CA ALA A 392 -31.06 25.50 22.67
C ALA A 392 -31.91 24.56 23.59
N ARG A 393 -31.30 24.07 24.67
CA ARG A 393 -32.00 23.26 25.68
C ARG A 393 -33.04 24.10 26.41
N PHE A 394 -32.68 25.31 26.81
CA PHE A 394 -33.60 26.25 27.42
C PHE A 394 -34.76 26.63 26.50
N GLU A 395 -34.47 26.93 25.23
CA GLU A 395 -35.47 27.23 24.19
C GLU A 395 -36.47 26.08 23.99
N LEU A 396 -36.00 24.82 23.94
CA LEU A 396 -36.86 23.64 23.81
C LEU A 396 -37.71 23.45 25.05
N TYR A 397 -37.15 23.57 26.25
CA TYR A 397 -37.87 23.33 27.48
C TYR A 397 -38.88 24.44 27.80
N SER A 398 -38.56 25.70 27.55
CA SER A 398 -39.50 26.83 27.65
C SER A 398 -40.67 26.66 26.67
N TYR A 399 -40.41 26.15 25.48
CA TYR A 399 -41.47 25.84 24.53
C TYR A 399 -42.38 24.75 25.07
N LEU A 400 -41.85 23.64 25.63
CA LEU A 400 -42.64 22.59 26.24
C LEU A 400 -43.49 23.10 27.42
N GLU A 401 -42.97 23.99 28.24
CA GLU A 401 -43.72 24.63 29.33
C GLU A 401 -44.84 25.50 28.80
N SER A 402 -44.64 26.24 27.73
CA SER A 402 -45.70 27.07 27.11
C SER A 402 -46.82 26.25 26.50
N ARG A 403 -46.60 24.94 26.27
CA ARG A 403 -47.60 24.03 25.70
C ARG A 403 -48.35 23.20 26.76
N ASP A 404 -48.02 23.36 28.03
CA ASP A 404 -48.62 22.61 29.15
C ASP A 404 -50.14 22.56 29.10
N PRO A 405 -50.90 23.70 28.89
CA PRO A 405 -52.38 23.67 28.85
C PRO A 405 -52.95 22.85 27.70
N ALA A 406 -52.22 22.72 26.57
CA ALA A 406 -52.67 22.00 25.39
C ALA A 406 -52.49 20.48 25.49
N HIS A 407 -51.70 20.01 26.44
CA HIS A 407 -51.28 18.61 26.54
C HIS A 407 -52.06 17.78 27.50
N VAL A 408 -52.76 18.43 28.41
CA VAL A 408 -53.72 17.75 29.31
C VAL A 408 -54.85 17.08 28.51
N SER A 409 -55.14 17.56 27.29
CA SER A 409 -56.20 17.05 26.45
C SER A 409 -55.97 15.63 25.85
N TRP A 410 -54.70 15.21 25.63
CA TRP A 410 -54.42 13.88 25.06
C TRP A 410 -54.43 12.75 26.10
N ARG A 411 -54.38 13.05 27.39
CA ARG A 411 -54.40 12.06 28.48
C ARG A 411 -55.68 11.22 28.54
N PRO A 412 -56.86 11.74 28.29
CA PRO A 412 -58.06 10.94 28.26
C PRO A 412 -58.10 9.88 27.16
N GLU A 413 -57.29 10.01 26.13
CA GLU A 413 -57.16 9.07 25.02
C GLU A 413 -56.23 7.89 25.30
N ILE A 414 -55.55 7.85 26.48
CA ILE A 414 -54.64 6.75 26.85
C ILE A 414 -55.45 5.56 27.30
N THR A 415 -55.72 4.67 26.36
CA THR A 415 -56.35 3.40 26.62
C THR A 415 -55.39 2.38 27.23
N PRO A 416 -55.87 1.32 27.94
CA PRO A 416 -55.00 0.23 28.38
C PRO A 416 -54.14 -0.39 27.27
N ALA A 417 -54.65 -0.40 26.05
CA ALA A 417 -53.93 -0.91 24.89
C ALA A 417 -52.73 -0.02 24.49
N VAL A 418 -52.91 1.30 24.53
CA VAL A 418 -51.82 2.27 24.29
C VAL A 418 -50.80 2.20 25.43
N LEU A 419 -51.28 2.09 26.70
CA LEU A 419 -50.38 1.97 27.85
C LEU A 419 -49.46 0.71 27.74
N ALA A 420 -50.02 -0.42 27.32
CA ALA A 420 -49.27 -1.66 27.15
C ALA A 420 -48.20 -1.61 26.08
N GLN A 421 -48.28 -0.70 25.11
CA GLN A 421 -47.28 -0.51 24.06
C GLN A 421 -46.12 0.41 24.48
N LEU A 422 -46.26 1.13 25.60
CA LEU A 422 -45.22 2.02 26.11
C LEU A 422 -44.17 1.25 26.89
N LYS A 423 -42.88 1.76 26.82
CA LYS A 423 -41.82 1.26 27.70
C LYS A 423 -42.21 1.47 29.19
N PRO A 424 -41.81 0.59 30.12
CA PRO A 424 -42.19 0.67 31.54
C PRO A 424 -41.99 2.05 32.18
N GLU A 425 -40.89 2.74 31.86
CA GLU A 425 -40.64 4.09 32.36
C GLU A 425 -41.65 5.12 31.83
N MET A 426 -42.05 4.99 30.57
CA MET A 426 -43.07 5.86 29.97
C MET A 426 -44.47 5.58 30.53
N GLN A 427 -44.78 4.32 30.84
CA GLN A 427 -46.05 3.93 31.50
C GLN A 427 -46.20 4.65 32.85
N HIS A 428 -45.12 4.66 33.64
CA HIS A 428 -45.09 5.38 34.90
C HIS A 428 -45.27 6.89 34.73
N ASN A 429 -44.46 7.48 33.81
CA ASN A 429 -44.46 8.93 33.59
C ASN A 429 -45.80 9.45 33.05
N VAL A 430 -46.46 8.70 32.20
CA VAL A 430 -47.74 9.11 31.63
C VAL A 430 -48.89 9.16 32.67
N MET A 431 -48.74 8.45 33.78
CA MET A 431 -49.71 8.42 34.88
C MET A 431 -49.46 9.55 35.89
N GLN A 432 -48.33 10.25 35.83
CA GLN A 432 -48.00 11.35 36.74
C GLN A 432 -48.67 12.67 36.29
N PRO A 433 -49.02 13.59 37.21
CA PRO A 433 -49.40 14.94 36.85
C PRO A 433 -48.31 15.64 36.04
N TRP A 434 -48.66 16.32 34.93
CA TRP A 434 -47.69 16.97 34.04
C TRP A 434 -46.74 17.92 34.80
N ALA A 435 -47.29 18.67 35.76
CA ALA A 435 -46.49 19.60 36.57
C ALA A 435 -45.44 18.92 37.46
N GLN A 436 -45.59 17.62 37.77
CA GLN A 436 -44.64 16.86 38.58
C GLN A 436 -43.53 16.17 37.74
N LEU A 437 -43.69 16.15 36.40
CA LEU A 437 -42.71 15.56 35.52
C LEU A 437 -41.49 16.48 35.35
N THR A 438 -40.31 15.88 35.29
CA THR A 438 -39.10 16.60 34.92
C THR A 438 -39.15 17.07 33.45
N ALA A 439 -38.37 18.05 33.07
CA ALA A 439 -38.28 18.52 31.68
C ALA A 439 -37.92 17.38 30.67
N GLY A 440 -37.09 16.46 31.08
CA GLY A 440 -36.74 15.28 30.26
C GLY A 440 -37.91 14.31 30.08
N GLN A 441 -38.70 14.05 31.14
CA GLN A 441 -39.90 13.20 31.09
C GLN A 441 -41.00 13.86 30.23
N ARG A 442 -41.21 15.15 30.37
CA ARG A 442 -42.13 15.92 29.52
C ARG A 442 -41.73 15.84 28.06
N ARG A 443 -40.46 16.03 27.74
CA ARG A 443 -39.92 15.89 26.36
C ARG A 443 -40.19 14.51 25.79
N GLN A 444 -39.95 13.46 26.56
CA GLN A 444 -40.14 12.09 26.14
C GLN A 444 -41.61 11.77 25.83
N LEU A 445 -42.55 12.19 26.69
CA LEU A 445 -43.96 12.00 26.47
C LEU A 445 -44.48 12.85 25.32
N TYR A 446 -44.03 14.11 25.23
CA TYR A 446 -44.45 15.02 24.16
C TYR A 446 -44.03 14.50 22.79
N GLY A 447 -42.75 14.10 22.63
CA GLY A 447 -42.23 13.55 21.37
C GLY A 447 -42.90 12.23 20.96
N TYR A 448 -43.42 11.46 21.90
CA TYR A 448 -44.14 10.22 21.59
C TYR A 448 -45.59 10.48 21.14
N PHE A 449 -46.31 11.39 21.80
CA PHE A 449 -47.76 11.61 21.56
C PHE A 449 -48.03 12.75 20.57
N VAL A 450 -47.13 13.74 20.45
CA VAL A 450 -47.32 14.92 19.58
C VAL A 450 -46.25 14.91 18.49
N ARG A 451 -46.49 14.13 17.44
CA ARG A 451 -45.52 13.91 16.35
C ARG A 451 -45.50 15.02 15.33
N ASP A 452 -46.60 15.76 15.15
CA ASP A 452 -46.79 16.71 14.08
C ASP A 452 -46.51 18.17 14.48
N ASP A 453 -45.92 18.45 15.65
CA ASP A 453 -45.56 19.79 16.07
C ASP A 453 -44.23 20.20 15.39
N ALA A 454 -44.34 20.94 14.29
CA ALA A 454 -43.20 21.36 13.47
C ALA A 454 -42.19 22.23 14.25
N GLU A 455 -42.68 23.08 15.19
CA GLU A 455 -41.81 23.94 15.99
C GLU A 455 -41.03 23.14 17.07
N TYR A 456 -41.69 22.19 17.70
CA TYR A 456 -41.04 21.25 18.61
C TYR A 456 -39.95 20.47 17.89
N ASN A 457 -40.27 19.88 16.71
CA ASN A 457 -39.35 19.09 15.93
C ASN A 457 -38.12 19.91 15.48
N ARG A 458 -38.34 21.14 15.04
CA ARG A 458 -37.25 22.06 14.66
C ARG A 458 -36.32 22.38 15.86
N ARG A 459 -36.86 22.63 17.04
CA ARG A 459 -36.06 22.92 18.27
C ARG A 459 -35.31 21.66 18.73
N LEU A 460 -35.98 20.50 18.66
CA LEU A 460 -35.38 19.23 19.02
C LEU A 460 -34.25 18.86 18.06
N GLU A 461 -34.41 19.05 16.76
CA GLU A 461 -33.33 18.86 15.75
C GLU A 461 -32.15 19.78 16.01
N LYS A 462 -32.41 21.07 16.28
CA LYS A 462 -31.37 22.04 16.65
C LYS A 462 -30.60 21.59 17.88
N LEU A 463 -31.29 21.25 18.98
CA LEU A 463 -30.64 20.74 20.20
C LEU A 463 -29.88 19.45 19.94
N THR A 464 -30.49 18.50 19.26
CA THR A 464 -29.86 17.20 18.96
C THR A 464 -28.61 17.38 18.10
N ALA A 465 -28.64 18.27 17.11
CA ALA A 465 -27.48 18.57 16.27
C ALA A 465 -26.36 19.21 17.10
N LEU A 466 -26.67 20.16 17.98
CA LEU A 466 -25.70 20.77 18.89
C LEU A 466 -25.13 19.77 19.92
N GLU A 467 -25.97 18.94 20.55
CA GLU A 467 -25.54 17.90 21.48
C GLU A 467 -24.66 16.84 20.78
N ARG A 468 -25.01 16.45 19.54
CA ARG A 468 -24.16 15.56 18.71
C ARG A 468 -22.82 16.20 18.36
N SER A 469 -22.79 17.51 18.09
CA SER A 469 -21.56 18.22 17.84
C SER A 469 -20.68 18.35 19.09
N GLN A 470 -21.30 18.42 20.26
CA GLN A 470 -20.61 18.48 21.56
C GLN A 470 -20.12 17.12 22.07
N ASN A 471 -20.93 16.06 21.90
CA ASN A 471 -20.61 14.73 22.38
C ASN A 471 -19.93 13.87 21.28
N ARG A 472 -19.07 14.47 20.45
CA ARG A 472 -18.24 13.69 19.53
C ARG A 472 -17.23 12.89 20.33
N VAL A 473 -17.65 11.77 20.85
CA VAL A 473 -16.73 10.72 21.27
C VAL A 473 -15.97 10.28 20.02
N VAL A 474 -14.67 10.52 20.02
CA VAL A 474 -13.81 10.00 18.95
C VAL A 474 -13.72 8.51 19.15
N THR A 475 -14.17 7.75 18.16
CA THR A 475 -14.08 6.28 18.18
C THR A 475 -13.01 5.81 17.20
N THR A 476 -12.55 4.57 17.37
CA THR A 476 -11.76 3.87 16.34
C THR A 476 -12.09 2.40 16.34
N LEU A 477 -12.05 1.78 15.17
CA LEU A 477 -12.24 0.34 15.02
C LEU A 477 -11.00 -0.40 15.48
N ILE A 478 -11.19 -1.42 16.35
CA ILE A 478 -10.14 -2.28 16.85
C ILE A 478 -10.53 -3.75 16.70
N MET A 479 -9.53 -4.64 16.75
CA MET A 479 -9.79 -6.07 16.90
C MET A 479 -10.06 -6.42 18.37
N SER A 480 -10.90 -7.44 18.55
CA SER A 480 -11.08 -8.11 19.83
C SER A 480 -11.50 -9.55 19.55
N GLU A 481 -11.06 -10.49 20.35
CA GLU A 481 -11.46 -11.89 20.20
C GLU A 481 -12.71 -12.20 20.98
N LEU A 482 -13.48 -13.17 20.48
CA LEU A 482 -14.58 -13.76 21.21
C LEU A 482 -14.09 -14.54 22.43
N SER A 483 -14.84 -14.51 23.51
CA SER A 483 -14.60 -15.38 24.68
C SER A 483 -14.68 -16.85 24.30
N GLU A 484 -15.72 -17.21 23.53
CA GLU A 484 -15.91 -18.56 23.00
C GLU A 484 -15.49 -18.60 21.53
N PRO A 485 -14.51 -19.44 21.16
CA PRO A 485 -14.06 -19.59 19.79
C PRO A 485 -15.17 -20.11 18.85
N ARG A 486 -15.26 -19.54 17.65
CA ARG A 486 -16.10 -20.11 16.59
C ARG A 486 -15.46 -21.39 16.06
N THR A 487 -16.30 -22.39 15.80
CA THR A 487 -15.86 -23.55 15.01
C THR A 487 -15.55 -23.09 13.60
N THR A 488 -14.38 -23.45 13.11
CA THR A 488 -13.96 -23.12 11.73
C THR A 488 -14.02 -24.37 10.87
N HIS A 489 -14.65 -24.22 9.71
CA HIS A 489 -14.76 -25.28 8.71
C HIS A 489 -13.95 -24.90 7.47
N LEU A 490 -13.42 -25.90 6.79
CA LEU A 490 -13.03 -25.79 5.41
C LEU A 490 -14.30 -25.62 4.56
N PHE A 491 -14.34 -24.62 3.68
CA PHE A 491 -15.49 -24.40 2.80
C PHE A 491 -15.26 -25.08 1.45
N ILE A 492 -16.17 -26.01 1.08
CA ILE A 492 -16.05 -26.77 -0.17
C ILE A 492 -16.11 -25.80 -1.36
N LYS A 493 -15.03 -25.74 -2.15
CA LYS A 493 -14.85 -24.78 -3.26
C LYS A 493 -14.94 -23.31 -2.84
N GLY A 494 -14.62 -22.99 -1.60
CA GLY A 494 -14.67 -21.63 -1.08
C GLY A 494 -16.07 -21.13 -0.72
N ASP A 495 -17.09 -21.95 -0.85
CA ASP A 495 -18.50 -21.62 -0.62
C ASP A 495 -18.86 -21.79 0.86
N PHE A 496 -19.09 -20.68 1.58
CA PHE A 496 -19.37 -20.67 3.01
C PHE A 496 -20.68 -21.38 3.39
N THR A 497 -21.60 -21.54 2.45
CA THR A 497 -22.85 -22.28 2.64
C THR A 497 -22.64 -23.80 2.62
N ARG A 498 -21.42 -24.27 2.27
CA ARG A 498 -21.02 -25.67 2.13
C ARG A 498 -19.86 -26.03 3.06
N PRO A 499 -20.10 -26.05 4.39
CA PRO A 499 -19.06 -26.38 5.36
C PRO A 499 -18.62 -27.85 5.19
N GLY A 500 -17.33 -28.08 5.12
CA GLY A 500 -16.69 -29.39 5.11
C GLY A 500 -16.13 -29.73 6.50
N GLU A 501 -14.90 -30.29 6.53
CA GLU A 501 -14.26 -30.70 7.77
C GLU A 501 -13.95 -29.50 8.71
N VAL A 502 -13.92 -29.78 10.00
CA VAL A 502 -13.48 -28.80 11.02
C VAL A 502 -11.96 -28.66 10.97
N VAL A 503 -11.49 -27.41 11.04
CA VAL A 503 -10.06 -27.11 11.10
C VAL A 503 -9.74 -26.25 12.32
N SER A 504 -8.56 -26.44 12.88
CA SER A 504 -8.01 -25.64 13.97
C SER A 504 -6.98 -24.64 13.41
N PRO A 505 -6.69 -23.54 14.12
CA PRO A 505 -5.64 -22.60 13.72
C PRO A 505 -4.31 -23.30 13.50
N GLY A 506 -3.61 -22.98 12.40
CA GLY A 506 -2.33 -23.57 12.01
C GLY A 506 -1.68 -22.78 10.87
N THR A 507 -0.48 -23.16 10.51
CA THR A 507 0.34 -22.50 9.48
C THR A 507 0.75 -23.50 8.39
N PRO A 508 1.09 -23.04 7.17
CA PRO A 508 1.51 -23.91 6.07
C PRO A 508 2.71 -24.76 6.43
N ALA A 509 2.68 -26.04 6.13
CA ALA A 509 3.71 -27.02 6.49
C ALA A 509 5.07 -26.76 5.81
N ILE A 510 5.07 -26.04 4.68
CA ILE A 510 6.30 -25.64 3.98
C ILE A 510 7.09 -24.56 4.76
N LEU A 511 6.46 -23.88 5.70
CA LEU A 511 7.05 -22.86 6.56
C LEU A 511 7.35 -23.46 7.95
N PRO A 512 8.15 -22.81 8.79
CA PRO A 512 8.45 -23.30 10.14
C PRO A 512 7.19 -23.64 10.93
N PRO A 513 7.21 -24.69 11.76
CA PRO A 513 6.03 -25.10 12.52
C PRO A 513 5.64 -24.04 13.56
N LEU A 514 4.34 -23.78 13.68
CA LEU A 514 3.80 -22.93 14.74
C LEU A 514 4.06 -23.56 16.13
N ARG A 515 4.53 -22.76 17.08
CA ARG A 515 4.78 -23.17 18.47
C ARG A 515 3.90 -22.32 19.40
N PRO A 516 2.67 -22.77 19.71
CA PRO A 516 1.76 -22.02 20.57
C PRO A 516 2.31 -21.84 21.97
N ALA A 517 2.10 -20.67 22.59
CA ALA A 517 2.52 -20.39 23.96
C ALA A 517 1.57 -21.01 25.01
N GLY A 518 0.37 -21.43 24.64
CA GLY A 518 -0.64 -21.96 25.53
C GLY A 518 -1.61 -22.94 24.87
N PRO A 519 -2.60 -23.44 25.59
CA PRO A 519 -3.55 -24.42 25.08
C PRO A 519 -4.50 -23.83 24.02
N ARG A 520 -4.75 -22.54 24.04
CA ARG A 520 -5.54 -21.82 23.03
C ARG A 520 -4.58 -21.12 22.07
N VAL A 521 -4.63 -21.51 20.81
CA VAL A 521 -3.88 -20.88 19.72
C VAL A 521 -4.57 -19.60 19.30
N THR A 522 -3.84 -18.49 19.27
CA THR A 522 -4.38 -17.14 19.05
C THR A 522 -3.63 -16.39 17.95
N ARG A 523 -4.16 -15.21 17.58
CA ARG A 523 -3.48 -14.28 16.66
C ARG A 523 -2.10 -13.84 17.16
N LEU A 524 -1.89 -13.84 18.49
CA LEU A 524 -0.59 -13.50 19.07
C LEU A 524 0.47 -14.58 18.77
N ASP A 525 0.07 -15.85 18.75
CA ASP A 525 0.96 -16.94 18.36
C ASP A 525 1.32 -16.83 16.87
N LEU A 526 0.34 -16.52 16.01
CA LEU A 526 0.58 -16.26 14.58
C LEU A 526 1.51 -15.07 14.35
N ALA A 527 1.31 -13.97 15.09
CA ALA A 527 2.13 -12.76 14.96
C ALA A 527 3.59 -13.01 15.38
N ARG A 528 3.81 -13.77 16.46
CA ARG A 528 5.14 -14.17 16.91
C ARG A 528 5.82 -15.16 15.96
N TRP A 529 5.04 -16.06 15.37
CA TRP A 529 5.54 -17.02 14.38
C TRP A 529 6.18 -16.34 13.15
N LEU A 530 5.70 -15.18 12.73
CA LEU A 530 6.31 -14.40 11.65
C LEU A 530 7.78 -14.02 11.95
N PHE A 531 8.15 -13.95 13.22
CA PHE A 531 9.49 -13.55 13.67
C PHE A 531 10.28 -14.70 14.32
N ASP A 532 9.85 -15.95 14.08
CA ASP A 532 10.67 -17.12 14.39
C ASP A 532 11.98 -17.02 13.60
N PRO A 533 13.16 -17.27 14.22
CA PRO A 533 14.45 -17.18 13.53
C PRO A 533 14.57 -18.04 12.25
N ALA A 534 13.78 -19.12 12.17
CA ALA A 534 13.74 -19.97 10.99
C ALA A 534 12.80 -19.46 9.90
N GLN A 535 12.04 -18.37 10.15
CA GLN A 535 11.05 -17.84 9.21
C GLN A 535 11.74 -17.18 8.00
N PRO A 536 11.51 -17.69 6.75
CA PRO A 536 12.27 -17.21 5.60
C PRO A 536 11.79 -15.89 4.99
N LEU A 537 10.52 -15.51 5.18
CA LEU A 537 9.84 -14.54 4.32
C LEU A 537 9.75 -13.12 4.90
N PRO A 538 9.31 -12.85 6.14
CA PRO A 538 8.93 -11.51 6.57
C PRO A 538 10.02 -10.45 6.43
N ALA A 539 11.27 -10.79 6.78
CA ALA A 539 12.40 -9.88 6.64
C ALA A 539 12.68 -9.56 5.17
N ARG A 540 12.73 -10.60 4.30
CA ARG A 540 12.94 -10.42 2.85
C ARG A 540 11.85 -9.58 2.21
N VAL A 541 10.58 -9.85 2.54
CA VAL A 541 9.42 -9.13 2.00
C VAL A 541 9.48 -7.65 2.39
N PHE A 542 9.74 -7.34 3.65
CA PHE A 542 9.82 -5.96 4.10
C PHE A 542 10.99 -5.20 3.47
N VAL A 543 12.19 -5.80 3.49
CA VAL A 543 13.38 -5.22 2.87
C VAL A 543 13.16 -4.98 1.37
N ASN A 544 12.59 -5.95 0.66
CA ASN A 544 12.28 -5.82 -0.76
C ASN A 544 11.31 -4.66 -1.04
N ARG A 545 10.30 -4.49 -0.18
CA ARG A 545 9.31 -3.39 -0.29
C ARG A 545 9.95 -2.03 -0.05
N VAL A 546 10.81 -1.90 0.95
CA VAL A 546 11.58 -0.66 1.19
C VAL A 546 12.50 -0.36 0.02
N TRP A 547 13.20 -1.37 -0.49
CA TRP A 547 14.05 -1.26 -1.68
C TRP A 547 13.29 -0.76 -2.90
N GLN A 548 12.11 -1.33 -3.16
CA GLN A 548 11.23 -0.93 -4.27
C GLN A 548 10.86 0.56 -4.23
N VAL A 549 10.61 1.12 -3.05
CA VAL A 549 10.30 2.56 -2.93
C VAL A 549 11.47 3.43 -3.38
N TYR A 550 12.71 3.05 -3.05
CA TYR A 550 13.90 3.81 -3.41
C TYR A 550 14.36 3.62 -4.87
N PHE A 551 14.22 2.41 -5.40
CA PHE A 551 14.74 2.05 -6.72
C PHE A 551 13.64 1.80 -7.76
N GLY A 552 12.35 1.99 -7.39
CA GLY A 552 11.19 1.81 -8.28
C GLY A 552 10.85 0.35 -8.60
N ARG A 553 11.77 -0.57 -8.33
CA ARG A 553 11.62 -2.02 -8.49
C ARG A 553 12.26 -2.72 -7.29
N GLY A 554 11.62 -3.78 -6.80
CA GLY A 554 12.20 -4.63 -5.77
C GLY A 554 13.38 -5.46 -6.28
N LEU A 555 14.18 -5.98 -5.38
CA LEU A 555 15.16 -7.04 -5.70
C LEU A 555 14.44 -8.28 -6.24
N VAL A 556 13.27 -8.58 -5.69
CA VAL A 556 12.23 -9.45 -6.26
C VAL A 556 11.17 -8.56 -6.89
N GLU A 557 10.96 -8.71 -8.20
CA GLU A 557 10.05 -7.82 -8.94
C GLU A 557 8.58 -8.07 -8.60
N THR A 558 8.21 -9.32 -8.37
CA THR A 558 6.87 -9.75 -7.93
C THR A 558 6.76 -9.61 -6.42
N GLU A 559 6.63 -8.38 -5.92
CA GLU A 559 6.76 -8.01 -4.51
C GLU A 559 5.72 -8.63 -3.56
N ASN A 560 4.65 -9.22 -4.09
CA ASN A 560 3.59 -9.93 -3.37
C ASN A 560 3.50 -11.42 -3.74
N ASP A 561 4.44 -11.90 -4.56
CA ASP A 561 4.56 -13.29 -4.95
C ASP A 561 6.04 -13.71 -4.98
N PHE A 562 6.50 -14.24 -3.85
CA PHE A 562 7.82 -14.84 -3.66
C PHE A 562 7.78 -16.35 -3.91
N GLY A 563 6.57 -16.89 -4.16
CA GLY A 563 6.35 -18.30 -4.44
C GLY A 563 6.91 -18.79 -5.76
N LEU A 564 6.48 -19.96 -6.18
CA LEU A 564 7.02 -20.67 -7.34
C LEU A 564 6.78 -19.96 -8.68
N GLN A 565 5.79 -19.09 -8.76
CA GLN A 565 5.50 -18.26 -9.95
C GLN A 565 6.15 -16.88 -9.86
N GLY A 566 6.67 -16.51 -8.69
CA GLY A 566 7.35 -15.24 -8.47
C GLY A 566 8.69 -15.13 -9.21
N SER A 567 9.11 -13.90 -9.46
CA SER A 567 10.41 -13.63 -10.06
C SER A 567 11.54 -13.93 -9.08
N ARG A 568 12.68 -14.38 -9.61
CA ARG A 568 13.88 -14.55 -8.79
C ARG A 568 14.45 -13.20 -8.38
N PRO A 569 15.12 -13.15 -7.23
CA PRO A 569 15.86 -11.95 -6.85
C PRO A 569 16.93 -11.62 -7.89
N SER A 570 17.04 -10.35 -8.30
CA SER A 570 18.12 -9.88 -9.16
C SER A 570 19.50 -10.01 -8.49
N HIS A 571 19.51 -9.85 -7.14
CA HIS A 571 20.68 -9.95 -6.28
C HIS A 571 20.32 -10.79 -5.03
N PRO A 572 20.31 -12.12 -5.14
CA PRO A 572 19.84 -13.00 -4.06
C PRO A 572 20.68 -12.85 -2.77
N GLU A 573 22.01 -12.75 -2.89
CA GLU A 573 22.90 -12.60 -1.74
C GLU A 573 22.67 -11.24 -1.04
N LEU A 574 22.43 -10.18 -1.81
CA LEU A 574 22.10 -8.87 -1.22
C LEU A 574 20.77 -8.90 -0.48
N LEU A 575 19.76 -9.57 -1.03
CA LEU A 575 18.46 -9.71 -0.38
C LEU A 575 18.61 -10.44 0.97
N ASP A 576 19.32 -11.54 1.00
CA ASP A 576 19.55 -12.34 2.20
C ASP A 576 20.42 -11.59 3.21
N TRP A 577 21.45 -10.88 2.75
CA TRP A 577 22.29 -10.06 3.60
C TRP A 577 21.46 -8.94 4.27
N LEU A 578 20.64 -8.24 3.49
CA LEU A 578 19.78 -7.17 4.03
C LEU A 578 18.72 -7.72 5.00
N ALA A 579 18.12 -8.87 4.68
CA ALA A 579 17.12 -9.50 5.54
C ALA A 579 17.71 -9.95 6.90
N THR A 580 18.89 -10.56 6.88
CA THR A 580 19.59 -10.99 8.10
C THR A 580 20.10 -9.79 8.91
N ASP A 581 20.69 -8.80 8.24
CA ASP A 581 21.16 -7.58 8.86
C ASP A 581 20.03 -6.77 9.50
N PHE A 582 18.87 -6.71 8.87
CA PHE A 582 17.68 -6.04 9.41
C PHE A 582 17.19 -6.71 10.71
N ALA A 583 17.14 -8.04 10.74
CA ALA A 583 16.77 -8.78 11.95
C ALA A 583 17.82 -8.62 13.07
N GLU A 584 19.11 -8.79 12.76
CA GLU A 584 20.22 -8.68 13.70
C GLU A 584 20.43 -7.27 14.25
N SER A 585 20.05 -6.23 13.49
CA SER A 585 20.08 -4.83 13.94
C SER A 585 18.88 -4.42 14.80
N GLY A 586 18.09 -5.39 15.29
CA GLY A 586 16.93 -5.14 16.15
C GLY A 586 15.71 -4.62 15.41
N TRP A 587 15.57 -4.97 14.14
CA TRP A 587 14.42 -4.62 13.32
C TRP A 587 14.19 -3.11 13.16
N SER A 588 15.24 -2.29 13.26
CA SER A 588 15.16 -0.84 13.10
C SER A 588 14.90 -0.46 11.65
N MET A 589 13.71 0.09 11.38
CA MET A 589 13.34 0.56 10.06
C MET A 589 14.19 1.76 9.62
N LYS A 590 14.48 2.69 10.55
CA LYS A 590 15.33 3.85 10.26
C LYS A 590 16.77 3.46 9.95
N ALA A 591 17.32 2.44 10.62
CA ALA A 591 18.64 1.92 10.33
C ALA A 591 18.71 1.32 8.91
N LEU A 592 17.68 0.58 8.48
CA LEU A 592 17.56 0.06 7.11
C LEU A 592 17.53 1.21 6.10
N HIS A 593 16.68 2.23 6.32
CA HIS A 593 16.61 3.42 5.47
C HIS A 593 17.95 4.11 5.37
N ARG A 594 18.60 4.39 6.50
CA ARG A 594 19.92 5.01 6.56
C ARG A 594 20.93 4.25 5.72
N LYS A 595 21.00 2.93 5.90
CA LYS A 595 21.94 2.05 5.18
C LYS A 595 21.75 2.13 3.66
N ILE A 596 20.50 2.15 3.20
CA ILE A 596 20.21 2.24 1.77
C ILE A 596 20.59 3.63 1.22
N VAL A 597 20.13 4.71 1.85
CA VAL A 597 20.29 6.06 1.28
C VAL A 597 21.72 6.60 1.39
N THR A 598 22.56 6.02 2.27
CA THR A 598 23.99 6.39 2.34
C THR A 598 24.88 5.56 1.42
N SER A 599 24.33 4.49 0.79
CA SER A 599 25.10 3.68 -0.16
C SER A 599 25.46 4.47 -1.43
N SER A 600 26.60 4.17 -2.02
CA SER A 600 26.99 4.73 -3.33
C SER A 600 26.00 4.36 -4.42
N THR A 601 25.41 3.17 -4.35
CA THR A 601 24.35 2.70 -5.28
C THR A 601 23.14 3.65 -5.29
N TYR A 602 22.66 4.09 -4.13
CA TYR A 602 21.58 5.09 -4.06
C TYR A 602 22.03 6.48 -4.54
N ARG A 603 23.28 6.86 -4.27
CA ARG A 603 23.84 8.19 -4.57
C ARG A 603 24.21 8.36 -6.05
N ARG A 604 24.20 7.30 -6.86
CA ARG A 604 24.50 7.37 -8.30
C ARG A 604 23.62 8.37 -9.04
N SER A 605 24.18 8.94 -10.11
CA SER A 605 23.45 9.80 -11.04
C SER A 605 22.30 9.02 -11.70
N SER A 606 21.19 9.71 -11.93
CA SER A 606 20.03 9.22 -12.69
C SER A 606 20.08 9.60 -14.19
N THR A 607 21.24 10.08 -14.66
CA THR A 607 21.44 10.37 -16.07
C THR A 607 21.27 9.09 -16.90
N ALA A 608 20.51 9.20 -17.99
CA ALA A 608 20.26 8.07 -18.87
C ALA A 608 21.58 7.46 -19.39
N ARG A 609 21.58 6.13 -19.52
CA ARG A 609 22.70 5.30 -19.98
C ARG A 609 22.37 4.63 -21.34
N PRO A 610 22.40 5.37 -22.46
CA PRO A 610 22.12 4.80 -23.78
C PRO A 610 23.02 3.62 -24.14
N ASP A 611 24.24 3.60 -23.60
CA ASP A 611 25.21 2.52 -23.75
C ASP A 611 24.75 1.18 -23.12
N LEU A 612 23.76 1.20 -22.25
CA LEU A 612 23.21 0.03 -21.60
C LEU A 612 21.82 -0.38 -22.13
N SER A 613 21.30 0.30 -23.15
CA SER A 613 19.97 0.04 -23.71
C SER A 613 19.75 -1.40 -24.18
N GLU A 614 20.81 -2.11 -24.59
CA GLU A 614 20.76 -3.53 -24.98
C GLU A 614 21.17 -4.48 -23.84
N LYS A 615 22.13 -4.06 -23.00
CA LYS A 615 22.72 -4.93 -21.97
C LYS A 615 21.87 -5.01 -20.69
N ASP A 616 21.31 -3.89 -20.26
CA ASP A 616 20.48 -3.79 -19.04
C ASP A 616 19.42 -2.69 -19.19
N PRO A 617 18.46 -2.87 -20.13
CA PRO A 617 17.45 -1.85 -20.45
C PRO A 617 16.56 -1.49 -19.26
N LEU A 618 16.39 -2.41 -18.31
CA LEU A 618 15.56 -2.24 -17.13
C LEU A 618 16.36 -1.83 -15.89
N ASN A 619 17.67 -1.58 -16.02
CA ASN A 619 18.58 -1.28 -14.92
C ASN A 619 18.48 -2.28 -13.75
N LEU A 620 18.34 -3.57 -14.06
CA LEU A 620 18.27 -4.64 -13.08
C LEU A 620 19.56 -4.77 -12.27
N LEU A 621 20.70 -4.39 -12.87
CA LEU A 621 22.01 -4.42 -12.25
C LEU A 621 22.33 -3.15 -11.44
N LEU A 622 21.40 -2.19 -11.41
CA LEU A 622 21.50 -0.97 -10.60
C LEU A 622 22.75 -0.12 -10.91
N SER A 623 23.15 -0.08 -12.17
CA SER A 623 24.32 0.68 -12.62
C SER A 623 24.17 2.19 -12.44
N HIS A 624 22.95 2.71 -12.39
CA HIS A 624 22.59 4.11 -12.18
C HIS A 624 21.31 4.22 -11.35
N GLN A 625 21.01 5.41 -10.85
CA GLN A 625 19.71 5.67 -10.19
C GLN A 625 18.67 6.00 -11.26
N ILE A 626 17.40 5.73 -10.95
CA ILE A 626 16.29 6.02 -11.86
C ILE A 626 15.54 7.29 -11.47
N ARG A 627 14.93 7.94 -12.46
CA ARG A 627 13.96 9.01 -12.21
C ARG A 627 12.60 8.39 -11.90
N LEU A 628 11.98 8.85 -10.84
CA LEU A 628 10.65 8.39 -10.43
C LEU A 628 9.68 9.57 -10.32
N ARG A 629 8.51 9.46 -10.94
CA ARG A 629 7.41 10.37 -10.67
C ARG A 629 7.00 10.24 -9.20
N LEU A 630 6.75 11.36 -8.56
CA LEU A 630 6.23 11.40 -7.19
C LEU A 630 4.83 10.78 -7.14
N ASP A 631 4.49 10.17 -6.02
CA ASP A 631 3.13 9.67 -5.78
C ASP A 631 2.16 10.85 -5.57
N ALA A 632 0.88 10.61 -5.75
CA ALA A 632 -0.17 11.63 -5.75
C ALA A 632 -0.12 12.58 -4.54
N GLU A 633 0.10 12.02 -3.34
CA GLU A 633 0.17 12.77 -2.10
C GLU A 633 1.34 13.76 -2.09
N TRP A 634 2.50 13.31 -2.60
CA TRP A 634 3.72 14.12 -2.59
C TRP A 634 3.68 15.21 -3.66
N ILE A 635 2.99 14.98 -4.78
CA ILE A 635 2.74 16.03 -5.80
C ILE A 635 1.97 17.19 -5.17
N ARG A 636 0.90 16.88 -4.41
CA ARG A 636 0.14 17.91 -3.69
C ARG A 636 0.98 18.59 -2.63
N ASP A 637 1.73 17.83 -1.84
CA ASP A 637 2.55 18.36 -0.74
C ASP A 637 3.69 19.25 -1.25
N VAL A 638 4.31 18.90 -2.39
CA VAL A 638 5.31 19.76 -3.08
C VAL A 638 4.69 21.09 -3.53
N GLY A 639 3.48 21.05 -4.09
CA GLY A 639 2.75 22.25 -4.47
C GLY A 639 2.45 23.16 -3.27
N LEU A 640 1.99 22.58 -2.16
CA LEU A 640 1.77 23.28 -0.89
C LEU A 640 3.05 23.89 -0.31
N ALA A 641 4.16 23.14 -0.35
CA ALA A 641 5.45 23.61 0.15
C ALA A 641 6.01 24.77 -0.70
N ALA A 642 5.98 24.63 -2.03
CA ALA A 642 6.47 25.65 -2.96
C ALA A 642 5.64 26.95 -2.85
N SER A 643 4.32 26.84 -2.71
CA SER A 643 3.41 27.99 -2.55
C SER A 643 3.50 28.67 -1.18
N GLY A 644 4.04 27.97 -0.17
CA GLY A 644 4.09 28.48 1.22
C GLY A 644 2.80 28.25 2.01
N LEU A 645 1.86 27.49 1.46
CA LEU A 645 0.58 27.18 2.11
C LEU A 645 0.64 25.97 3.06
N LEU A 646 1.71 25.19 3.02
CA LEU A 646 1.81 23.92 3.74
C LEU A 646 1.68 24.08 5.26
N VAL A 647 0.69 23.44 5.85
CA VAL A 647 0.51 23.34 7.30
C VAL A 647 1.08 22.00 7.79
N GLN A 648 2.12 22.07 8.62
CA GLN A 648 2.84 20.92 9.17
C GLN A 648 2.30 20.49 10.55
N ARG A 649 1.01 20.13 10.62
CA ARG A 649 0.40 19.59 11.83
C ARG A 649 0.26 18.08 11.72
N LEU A 650 0.87 17.33 12.66
CA LEU A 650 0.80 15.89 12.71
C LEU A 650 -0.53 15.39 13.28
N GLY A 651 -1.02 14.28 12.72
CA GLY A 651 -2.16 13.55 13.26
C GLY A 651 -3.49 14.30 13.19
N GLY A 652 -4.50 13.74 13.82
CA GLY A 652 -5.83 14.32 13.90
C GLY A 652 -6.81 13.87 12.81
N PRO A 653 -8.05 14.31 12.85
CA PRO A 653 -9.11 13.89 11.92
C PRO A 653 -8.74 14.13 10.46
N PRO A 654 -9.33 13.39 9.52
CA PRO A 654 -9.19 13.65 8.09
C PRO A 654 -9.76 15.01 7.71
N VAL A 655 -9.18 15.60 6.66
CA VAL A 655 -9.53 16.92 6.11
C VAL A 655 -10.05 16.79 4.69
N PHE A 656 -10.73 17.82 4.23
CA PHE A 656 -11.44 17.87 2.95
C PHE A 656 -10.87 19.00 2.07
N PRO A 657 -9.77 18.79 1.35
CA PRO A 657 -9.24 19.79 0.43
C PRO A 657 -10.22 20.08 -0.72
N PRO A 658 -10.07 21.18 -1.45
CA PRO A 658 -10.93 21.51 -2.60
C PRO A 658 -10.91 20.39 -3.65
N GLN A 659 -12.07 20.07 -4.19
CA GLN A 659 -12.23 19.20 -5.36
C GLN A 659 -13.29 19.77 -6.32
N PRO A 660 -13.37 19.28 -7.58
CA PRO A 660 -14.43 19.67 -8.50
C PRO A 660 -15.83 19.41 -7.93
N ASP A 661 -16.81 20.21 -8.38
CA ASP A 661 -18.20 20.04 -7.99
C ASP A 661 -18.75 18.70 -8.51
N ASN A 662 -19.77 18.17 -7.83
CA ASN A 662 -20.50 16.94 -8.19
C ASN A 662 -19.71 15.62 -8.15
N VAL A 663 -18.46 15.59 -7.71
CA VAL A 663 -17.68 14.34 -7.57
C VAL A 663 -18.41 13.34 -6.69
N MET A 664 -18.93 13.79 -5.56
CA MET A 664 -19.62 12.92 -4.61
C MET A 664 -20.97 12.37 -5.14
N GLY A 665 -21.52 12.98 -6.18
CA GLY A 665 -22.71 12.49 -6.88
C GLY A 665 -22.44 11.28 -7.80
N LEU A 666 -21.16 10.91 -8.02
CA LEU A 666 -20.79 9.70 -8.75
C LEU A 666 -20.98 8.42 -7.94
N GLY A 667 -21.02 8.53 -6.61
CA GLY A 667 -21.32 7.42 -5.71
C GLY A 667 -22.82 7.10 -5.68
N GLN A 668 -23.17 5.88 -5.25
CA GLN A 668 -24.58 5.49 -5.11
C GLN A 668 -25.33 6.35 -4.10
N VAL A 669 -24.66 6.79 -3.05
CA VAL A 669 -25.21 7.71 -2.04
C VAL A 669 -24.57 9.08 -2.22
N ASN A 670 -25.37 10.05 -2.62
CA ASN A 670 -24.90 11.43 -2.74
C ASN A 670 -24.57 12.01 -1.36
N ARG A 671 -23.35 12.54 -1.19
CA ARG A 671 -22.86 13.14 0.05
C ARG A 671 -22.27 14.51 -0.21
N ALA A 672 -22.30 15.36 0.81
CA ALA A 672 -21.64 16.66 0.73
C ALA A 672 -20.12 16.49 0.95
N TRP A 673 -19.33 17.14 0.11
CA TRP A 673 -17.92 17.38 0.36
C TRP A 673 -17.77 18.81 0.89
N LEU A 674 -17.77 18.97 2.19
CA LEU A 674 -17.60 20.28 2.84
C LEU A 674 -16.11 20.60 2.89
N THR A 675 -15.66 21.41 1.94
CA THR A 675 -14.25 21.82 1.87
C THR A 675 -13.80 22.44 3.20
N SER A 676 -12.69 21.94 3.73
CA SER A 676 -12.07 22.47 4.95
C SER A 676 -11.64 23.91 4.77
N GLU A 677 -11.72 24.70 5.85
CA GLU A 677 -11.30 26.08 5.91
C GLU A 677 -10.03 26.24 6.76
N GLY A 678 -9.37 27.39 6.67
CA GLY A 678 -8.18 27.74 7.44
C GLY A 678 -7.05 26.71 7.24
N ASP A 679 -6.35 26.40 8.32
CA ASP A 679 -5.18 25.49 8.33
C ASP A 679 -5.50 24.08 7.80
N ASP A 680 -6.70 23.58 8.09
CA ASP A 680 -7.10 22.22 7.67
C ASP A 680 -7.18 22.05 6.15
N ARG A 681 -7.44 23.14 5.42
CA ARG A 681 -7.44 23.15 3.95
C ARG A 681 -6.07 22.82 3.35
N HIS A 682 -4.99 23.16 4.05
CA HIS A 682 -3.62 23.11 3.54
C HIS A 682 -2.75 22.07 4.25
N ARG A 683 -3.35 21.17 5.01
CA ARG A 683 -2.64 20.04 5.61
C ARG A 683 -2.11 19.09 4.54
N ARG A 684 -1.11 18.28 4.91
CA ARG A 684 -0.53 17.25 4.02
C ARG A 684 -1.58 16.30 3.48
N ALA A 685 -1.36 15.82 2.25
CA ALA A 685 -2.28 14.94 1.55
C ALA A 685 -2.56 13.61 2.28
N LEU A 686 -1.65 13.14 3.12
CA LEU A 686 -1.85 11.98 4.01
C LEU A 686 -3.12 12.09 4.86
N TYR A 687 -3.54 13.30 5.18
CA TYR A 687 -4.72 13.58 6.01
C TYR A 687 -6.00 13.84 5.22
N THR A 688 -5.94 13.81 3.88
CA THR A 688 -7.15 13.92 3.04
C THR A 688 -8.08 12.75 3.31
N HIS A 689 -9.38 13.04 3.53
CA HIS A 689 -10.39 12.02 3.70
C HIS A 689 -10.45 11.09 2.49
N HIS A 690 -10.29 9.80 2.72
CA HIS A 690 -10.27 8.80 1.65
C HIS A 690 -11.58 8.03 1.57
N TRP A 691 -12.38 8.36 0.53
CA TRP A 691 -13.54 7.57 0.13
C TRP A 691 -13.13 6.49 -0.85
N ARG A 692 -13.59 5.24 -0.64
CA ARG A 692 -13.31 4.13 -1.56
C ARG A 692 -14.08 4.27 -2.88
N ALA A 693 -15.40 4.50 -2.81
CA ALA A 693 -16.25 4.59 -4.00
C ALA A 693 -16.02 5.89 -4.80
N THR A 694 -15.63 6.97 -4.13
CA THR A 694 -15.43 8.30 -4.75
C THR A 694 -14.13 8.94 -4.24
N PRO A 695 -12.96 8.40 -4.61
CA PRO A 695 -11.68 8.95 -4.18
C PRO A 695 -11.49 10.38 -4.74
N HIS A 696 -10.66 11.18 -4.05
CA HIS A 696 -10.35 12.54 -4.50
C HIS A 696 -9.77 12.52 -5.92
N PRO A 697 -10.36 13.25 -6.90
CA PRO A 697 -10.02 13.12 -8.33
C PRO A 697 -8.55 13.35 -8.63
N ALA A 698 -7.92 14.35 -8.02
CA ALA A 698 -6.50 14.60 -8.21
C ALA A 698 -5.63 13.42 -7.74
N ALA A 699 -6.02 12.75 -6.65
CA ALA A 699 -5.29 11.56 -6.18
C ALA A 699 -5.46 10.38 -7.16
N ALA A 700 -6.68 10.13 -7.63
CA ALA A 700 -6.97 9.07 -8.60
C ALA A 700 -6.24 9.28 -9.94
N VAL A 701 -6.19 10.51 -10.45
CA VAL A 701 -5.48 10.86 -11.70
C VAL A 701 -3.97 10.59 -11.58
N PHE A 702 -3.39 10.70 -10.38
CA PHE A 702 -1.99 10.40 -10.09
C PHE A 702 -1.76 9.00 -9.51
N ASP A 703 -2.64 8.05 -9.84
CA ASP A 703 -2.51 6.62 -9.54
C ASP A 703 -2.51 6.25 -8.04
N ALA A 704 -3.19 7.03 -7.20
CA ALA A 704 -3.42 6.60 -5.82
C ALA A 704 -4.33 5.36 -5.80
N PRO A 705 -4.06 4.36 -4.93
CA PRO A 705 -4.88 3.16 -4.86
C PRO A 705 -6.27 3.45 -4.28
N ASP A 706 -7.24 2.66 -4.67
CA ASP A 706 -8.64 2.73 -4.23
C ASP A 706 -8.90 2.17 -2.83
N SER A 707 -7.93 1.45 -2.26
CA SER A 707 -8.00 0.79 -0.96
C SER A 707 -9.08 -0.31 -0.82
N PHE A 708 -9.54 -0.89 -1.92
CA PHE A 708 -10.40 -2.09 -1.88
C PHE A 708 -9.62 -3.34 -1.51
N SER A 709 -8.35 -3.41 -1.91
CA SER A 709 -7.44 -4.51 -1.59
C SER A 709 -6.05 -3.97 -1.17
N ALA A 710 -5.20 -4.84 -0.62
CA ALA A 710 -3.84 -4.49 -0.27
C ALA A 710 -3.03 -4.09 -1.52
N CYS A 711 -2.50 -2.87 -1.53
CA CYS A 711 -1.65 -2.39 -2.61
C CYS A 711 -0.19 -2.44 -2.16
N THR A 712 0.57 -3.38 -2.69
CA THR A 712 2.00 -3.59 -2.40
C THR A 712 2.91 -2.83 -3.34
N ARG A 713 2.39 -2.43 -4.50
CA ARG A 713 3.08 -1.61 -5.50
C ARG A 713 2.10 -0.71 -6.23
N ARG A 714 2.39 0.58 -6.27
CA ARG A 714 1.65 1.53 -7.09
C ARG A 714 2.15 1.50 -8.53
N VAL A 715 1.24 1.46 -9.49
CA VAL A 715 1.55 1.74 -10.90
C VAL A 715 1.82 3.24 -11.03
N ARG A 716 2.78 3.62 -11.88
CA ARG A 716 3.05 5.02 -12.22
C ARG A 716 2.78 5.23 -13.70
N SER A 717 1.65 5.85 -14.02
CA SER A 717 1.29 6.23 -15.38
C SER A 717 1.82 7.63 -15.73
N ASN A 718 1.82 7.97 -17.01
CA ASN A 718 2.05 9.33 -17.49
C ASN A 718 0.97 9.62 -18.53
N THR A 719 -0.01 10.44 -18.14
CA THR A 719 -1.20 10.71 -18.95
C THR A 719 -1.42 12.21 -19.15
N PRO A 720 -2.04 12.64 -20.27
CA PRO A 720 -2.40 14.03 -20.46
C PRO A 720 -3.30 14.59 -19.37
N LEU A 721 -4.13 13.74 -18.74
CA LEU A 721 -5.02 14.15 -17.64
C LEU A 721 -4.24 14.65 -16.43
N GLN A 722 -3.05 14.12 -16.17
CA GLN A 722 -2.18 14.59 -15.09
C GLN A 722 -1.73 16.03 -15.32
N ALA A 723 -1.29 16.36 -16.53
CA ALA A 723 -0.92 17.73 -16.90
C ALA A 723 -2.13 18.67 -16.84
N LEU A 724 -3.29 18.24 -17.32
CA LEU A 724 -4.53 19.03 -17.25
C LEU A 724 -4.97 19.27 -15.81
N THR A 725 -4.83 18.29 -14.92
CA THR A 725 -5.14 18.44 -13.49
C THR A 725 -4.23 19.48 -12.84
N LEU A 726 -2.92 19.44 -13.07
CA LEU A 726 -1.99 20.44 -12.55
C LEU A 726 -2.28 21.86 -13.04
N LEU A 727 -2.81 21.99 -14.24
CA LEU A 727 -3.12 23.29 -14.83
C LEU A 727 -4.49 23.84 -14.42
N ASN A 728 -5.51 22.99 -14.20
CA ASN A 728 -6.90 23.41 -14.14
C ASN A 728 -7.64 23.03 -12.86
N ASP A 729 -7.12 22.09 -12.05
CA ASP A 729 -7.75 21.73 -10.78
C ASP A 729 -7.70 22.90 -9.80
N ARG A 730 -8.80 23.10 -9.05
CA ARG A 730 -8.97 24.24 -8.13
C ARG A 730 -7.87 24.36 -7.12
N GLN A 731 -7.41 23.27 -6.53
CA GLN A 731 -6.35 23.31 -5.52
C GLN A 731 -4.99 23.66 -6.14
N PHE A 732 -4.65 23.11 -7.33
CA PHE A 732 -3.38 23.44 -7.98
C PHE A 732 -3.37 24.89 -8.51
N PHE A 733 -4.53 25.41 -8.91
CA PHE A 733 -4.67 26.80 -9.25
C PHE A 733 -4.47 27.71 -8.03
N GLU A 734 -5.05 27.36 -6.88
CA GLU A 734 -4.81 28.03 -5.60
C GLU A 734 -3.32 28.03 -5.21
N PHE A 735 -2.62 26.91 -5.40
CA PHE A 735 -1.18 26.84 -5.15
C PHE A 735 -0.40 27.76 -6.09
N ALA A 736 -0.78 27.84 -7.35
CA ALA A 736 -0.15 28.73 -8.31
C ALA A 736 -0.38 30.22 -7.97
N GLN A 737 -1.57 30.59 -7.52
CA GLN A 737 -1.87 31.94 -7.05
C GLN A 737 -1.00 32.31 -5.83
N ALA A 738 -0.95 31.44 -4.85
CA ALA A 738 -0.15 31.66 -3.65
C ALA A 738 1.36 31.71 -3.96
N LEU A 739 1.85 30.83 -4.85
CA LEU A 739 3.23 30.88 -5.33
C LEU A 739 3.49 32.19 -6.07
N GLY A 740 2.61 32.61 -6.97
CA GLY A 740 2.73 33.88 -7.67
C GLY A 740 2.82 35.09 -6.74
N ALA A 741 1.94 35.15 -5.73
CA ALA A 741 1.99 36.18 -4.68
C ALA A 741 3.28 36.13 -3.87
N ARG A 742 3.74 34.93 -3.48
CA ARG A 742 5.01 34.72 -2.79
C ARG A 742 6.19 35.25 -3.59
N LEU A 743 6.23 34.99 -4.90
CA LEU A 743 7.31 35.43 -5.78
C LEU A 743 7.33 36.93 -5.97
N GLN A 744 6.18 37.61 -6.06
CA GLN A 744 6.10 39.07 -6.17
C GLN A 744 6.77 39.76 -4.99
N HIS A 745 6.73 39.17 -3.81
CA HIS A 745 7.33 39.71 -2.58
C HIS A 745 8.72 39.16 -2.28
N ALA A 746 9.22 38.18 -3.03
CA ALA A 746 10.47 37.47 -2.71
C ALA A 746 11.73 38.27 -3.06
N ALA A 747 11.67 39.17 -4.04
CA ALA A 747 12.81 39.94 -4.51
C ALA A 747 12.40 41.24 -5.26
N ALA A 748 13.38 42.09 -5.53
CA ALA A 748 13.12 43.38 -6.21
C ALA A 748 12.96 43.18 -7.73
N THR A 749 13.77 42.33 -8.33
CA THR A 749 13.79 42.11 -9.79
C THR A 749 13.05 40.86 -10.22
N ASP A 750 12.50 40.89 -11.43
CA ASP A 750 11.84 39.71 -12.01
C ASP A 750 12.77 38.51 -12.12
N ASP A 751 14.02 38.70 -12.45
CA ASP A 751 15.02 37.64 -12.53
C ASP A 751 15.24 36.94 -11.21
N GLU A 752 15.40 37.66 -10.12
CA GLU A 752 15.53 37.10 -8.77
C GLU A 752 14.28 36.36 -8.34
N ARG A 753 13.10 36.89 -8.67
CA ARG A 753 11.80 36.23 -8.43
C ARG A 753 11.70 34.91 -9.18
N LEU A 754 12.08 34.87 -10.47
CA LEU A 754 12.10 33.65 -11.30
C LEU A 754 13.10 32.62 -10.76
N GLN A 755 14.31 33.05 -10.35
CA GLN A 755 15.30 32.19 -9.72
C GLN A 755 14.78 31.61 -8.40
N THR A 756 14.12 32.41 -7.59
CA THR A 756 13.50 31.98 -6.33
C THR A 756 12.41 30.93 -6.59
N GLY A 757 11.53 31.17 -7.57
CA GLY A 757 10.49 30.21 -7.96
C GLY A 757 11.06 28.88 -8.44
N PHE A 758 12.12 28.93 -9.21
CA PHE A 758 12.82 27.72 -9.67
C PHE A 758 13.44 26.96 -8.49
N ARG A 759 14.10 27.65 -7.57
CA ARG A 759 14.66 27.03 -6.36
C ARG A 759 13.59 26.39 -5.47
N LEU A 760 12.43 27.03 -5.32
CA LEU A 760 11.30 26.49 -4.53
C LEU A 760 10.71 25.22 -5.14
N CYS A 761 10.56 25.16 -6.48
CA CYS A 761 9.93 24.04 -7.16
C CYS A 761 10.90 22.90 -7.46
N VAL A 762 12.13 23.20 -7.93
CA VAL A 762 13.06 22.19 -8.44
C VAL A 762 14.41 22.15 -7.71
N SER A 763 14.59 22.95 -6.66
CA SER A 763 15.77 22.95 -5.77
C SER A 763 17.10 23.40 -6.44
N ARG A 764 17.03 24.04 -7.61
CA ARG A 764 18.19 24.60 -8.34
C ARG A 764 17.85 25.95 -8.98
N ALA A 765 18.85 26.69 -9.35
CA ALA A 765 18.64 27.87 -10.20
C ALA A 765 18.29 27.44 -11.64
N PRO A 766 17.54 28.28 -12.37
CA PRO A 766 17.34 28.06 -13.81
C PRO A 766 18.64 28.22 -14.57
N THR A 767 18.83 27.44 -15.63
CA THR A 767 19.87 27.68 -16.62
C THR A 767 19.59 28.96 -17.41
N ALA A 768 20.59 29.49 -18.12
CA ALA A 768 20.42 30.70 -18.94
C ALA A 768 19.30 30.54 -20.00
N PRO A 769 19.16 29.40 -20.72
CA PRO A 769 18.05 29.16 -21.64
C PRO A 769 16.68 29.11 -20.95
N GLU A 770 16.59 28.48 -19.76
CA GLU A 770 15.34 28.41 -18.97
C GLU A 770 14.91 29.80 -18.50
N LEU A 771 15.85 30.55 -17.92
CA LEU A 771 15.59 31.93 -17.49
C LEU A 771 15.15 32.81 -18.68
N GLY A 772 15.81 32.65 -19.82
CA GLY A 772 15.43 33.36 -21.05
C GLY A 772 14.03 33.03 -21.55
N ARG A 773 13.56 31.78 -21.41
CA ARG A 773 12.18 31.39 -21.72
C ARG A 773 11.18 32.02 -20.76
N LEU A 774 11.47 32.00 -19.47
CA LEU A 774 10.59 32.60 -18.45
C LEU A 774 10.49 34.12 -18.58
N ARG A 775 11.59 34.80 -18.92
CA ARG A 775 11.57 36.25 -19.24
C ARG A 775 10.68 36.57 -20.44
N ARG A 776 10.77 35.77 -21.51
CA ARG A 776 9.86 35.94 -22.67
C ARG A 776 8.42 35.72 -22.28
N LEU A 777 8.12 34.65 -21.54
CA LEU A 777 6.77 34.40 -21.00
C LEU A 777 6.25 35.61 -20.21
N LEU A 778 7.02 36.16 -19.28
CA LEU A 778 6.64 37.36 -18.52
C LEU A 778 6.37 38.56 -19.43
N ALA A 779 7.23 38.80 -20.44
CA ALA A 779 7.05 39.89 -21.36
C ALA A 779 5.74 39.73 -22.20
N GLU A 780 5.49 38.53 -22.69
CA GLU A 780 4.27 38.20 -23.44
C GLU A 780 3.00 38.33 -22.60
N LEU A 781 3.01 37.86 -21.36
CA LEU A 781 1.84 37.95 -20.45
C LEU A 781 1.49 39.38 -20.05
N ARG A 782 2.46 40.32 -20.10
CA ARG A 782 2.26 41.74 -19.83
C ARG A 782 1.77 42.54 -21.03
N LEU A 783 1.77 41.96 -22.23
CA LEU A 783 1.18 42.61 -23.40
C LEU A 783 -0.35 42.65 -23.27
N PRO A 784 -0.99 43.70 -23.76
CA PRO A 784 -2.46 43.75 -23.85
C PRO A 784 -3.00 42.57 -24.67
N ALA A 785 -4.02 41.88 -24.15
CA ALA A 785 -4.75 40.86 -24.89
C ALA A 785 -5.46 41.49 -26.12
N GLU A 786 -6.00 40.66 -27.03
CA GLU A 786 -6.82 41.12 -28.17
C GLU A 786 -8.01 42.01 -27.74
N SER A 787 -8.48 41.83 -26.48
CA SER A 787 -9.49 42.68 -25.84
C SER A 787 -8.99 44.08 -25.48
N GLY A 788 -7.71 44.37 -25.63
CA GLY A 788 -7.08 45.66 -25.28
C GLY A 788 -6.76 45.82 -23.78
N GLN A 789 -7.05 44.82 -22.93
CA GLN A 789 -6.77 44.84 -21.51
C GLN A 789 -5.50 44.03 -21.18
N ALA A 790 -4.54 44.66 -20.45
CA ALA A 790 -3.37 43.97 -19.94
C ALA A 790 -3.75 43.12 -18.72
N ALA A 791 -3.14 41.97 -18.57
CA ALA A 791 -3.28 41.14 -17.37
C ALA A 791 -2.70 41.87 -16.13
N SER A 792 -3.32 41.69 -14.99
CA SER A 792 -2.78 42.20 -13.72
C SER A 792 -1.47 41.44 -13.37
N GLU A 793 -0.56 42.07 -12.60
CA GLU A 793 0.66 41.41 -12.12
C GLU A 793 0.34 40.14 -11.34
N SER A 794 -0.78 40.09 -10.63
CA SER A 794 -1.26 38.88 -9.94
C SER A 794 -1.56 37.73 -10.93
N GLU A 795 -2.22 37.98 -12.03
CA GLU A 795 -2.51 36.99 -13.08
C GLU A 795 -1.24 36.55 -13.81
N VAL A 796 -0.35 37.49 -14.09
CA VAL A 796 0.96 37.21 -14.71
C VAL A 796 1.77 36.23 -13.85
N TRP A 797 1.94 36.55 -12.56
CA TRP A 797 2.71 35.70 -11.65
C TRP A 797 1.99 34.41 -11.28
N THR A 798 0.65 34.38 -11.26
CA THR A 798 -0.13 33.15 -11.16
C THR A 798 0.18 32.21 -12.33
N THR A 799 0.24 32.75 -13.55
CA THR A 799 0.59 31.96 -14.74
C THR A 799 2.01 31.42 -14.67
N VAL A 800 2.98 32.22 -14.21
CA VAL A 800 4.34 31.75 -13.94
C VAL A 800 4.33 30.64 -12.89
N GLY A 801 3.56 30.79 -11.80
CA GLY A 801 3.38 29.76 -10.77
C GLY A 801 2.84 28.45 -11.37
N ARG A 802 1.83 28.50 -12.26
CA ARG A 802 1.30 27.31 -12.95
C ARG A 802 2.38 26.61 -13.79
N VAL A 803 3.21 27.37 -14.52
CA VAL A 803 4.31 26.80 -15.31
C VAL A 803 5.33 26.12 -14.41
N LEU A 804 5.77 26.77 -13.31
CA LEU A 804 6.76 26.23 -12.39
C LEU A 804 6.28 24.95 -11.68
N LEU A 805 5.02 24.92 -11.24
CA LEU A 805 4.44 23.74 -10.60
C LEU A 805 4.20 22.57 -11.56
N ASN A 806 4.15 22.83 -12.87
CA ASN A 806 3.98 21.81 -13.91
C ASN A 806 5.29 21.40 -14.61
N LEU A 807 6.44 21.88 -14.11
CA LEU A 807 7.73 21.40 -14.61
C LEU A 807 7.91 19.92 -14.29
N ASP A 808 8.45 19.15 -15.23
CA ASP A 808 8.75 17.74 -15.04
C ASP A 808 9.63 17.48 -13.79
N GLU A 809 10.62 18.34 -13.52
CA GLU A 809 11.46 18.22 -12.33
C GLU A 809 10.72 18.52 -11.01
N THR A 810 9.61 19.26 -11.04
CA THR A 810 8.76 19.47 -9.85
C THR A 810 8.06 18.17 -9.46
N LEU A 811 7.67 17.38 -10.45
CA LEU A 811 6.87 16.17 -10.31
C LEU A 811 7.70 14.91 -10.15
N ASN A 812 9.00 14.98 -10.42
CA ASN A 812 9.88 13.83 -10.42
C ASN A 812 11.01 14.00 -9.39
N ARG A 813 11.43 12.86 -8.89
CA ARG A 813 12.65 12.69 -8.11
C ARG A 813 13.74 12.14 -9.03
N SER A 814 14.89 12.81 -9.17
CA SER A 814 16.04 12.44 -10.02
C SER A 814 17.07 11.65 -9.24
#